data_31edd5dd2af7a0588afc8d8341fad49f
#
_entry.id   31edd5dd2af7a0588afc8d8341fad49f
#
_cell.length_a   1.000
_cell.length_b   1.000
_cell.length_c   1.000
_cell.angle_alpha   90.00
_cell.angle_beta   90.00
_cell.angle_gamma   90.00
#
_symmetry.space_group_name_H-M   'P 1'
#
loop_
_entity.id
_entity.type
_entity.pdbx_description
1 polymer ?
#
loop_
_entity_poly.entity_id
_entity_poly.type
_entity_poly.pdbx_seq_one_letter_code
_entity_poly.pdbx_strand_id
1 'polypeptide(L)'
;MDMKKIGFGLALCAVATVCAASSFANAAENKAEPLPKNSGFETPGANGNGAAEWNLYGNGMWRVKRGEGRNGTTALICDDVGKGGWTTQWVNVEPGRTYRVEGWVRTEGVEGGGVCIDFSWHDAYGSRAGTAATQPRVMGTTAWTKVSLEAFVPPAATKRCLIGTPVTGNTKGKAWFDDLRIVPLEQPPIGQFISNAYRNRAADGPVTFHVALGATKEEVAAKGLHGRFVVPSFAGVARNIAAEPDGADPSDVSATVDAASLPPGESKVVFELIDGKGKKVASKSLAFTRTAKPETKGVRIDRRGITHIDGKPFFPLGMFMWRATPEVIDHFSKGPFNCCMPYAAPTKAEMDYANSKGLKVIYDIHACYAGLKWATDRGITNEASEVAYVTQRVKEFRDHPALLAWYINDELGLDWIKRLAAHRDLCEQLDPNHPTWVAHYMVEDIRGHLPGFDVIGSDPYPICQTGDPPISQVMEHTRITRKGVFGARAMWQIPQAFDWGGYRVQDKDKTRPPTFDEMRNMAWQFIAEGANGLISYSYSSWEKMKWRTPVEEMWSRACRVGEEVKSKIPIFLSEEAAPKVTPITKDASVRAWRKDGKIWLLAVNPTYKPKVVEFAIEGFGLNRSVSLEPLGVWFGEIRE
;
A
#
# COMPACT_ATOMS: atom_id res chain seq x y z
N MET A 1 22.63 19.88 18.68
CA MET A 1 22.89 18.48 18.32
C MET A 1 22.69 18.37 16.83
N ASP A 2 23.75 18.08 16.11
CA ASP A 2 23.93 18.40 14.69
C ASP A 2 23.02 17.55 13.78
N MET A 3 22.02 18.19 13.14
CA MET A 3 21.01 17.54 12.27
C MET A 3 21.56 17.16 10.87
N LYS A 4 22.86 17.18 10.65
CA LYS A 4 23.47 16.95 9.32
C LYS A 4 23.68 15.48 8.93
N LYS A 5 23.25 14.50 9.71
CA LYS A 5 23.52 13.06 9.43
C LYS A 5 22.29 12.15 9.37
N ILE A 6 21.09 12.68 9.29
CA ILE A 6 19.91 11.82 9.10
C ILE A 6 19.49 11.93 7.63
N GLY A 7 20.21 11.24 6.79
CA GLY A 7 19.78 10.99 5.42
C GLY A 7 18.65 9.96 5.44
N PHE A 8 17.46 10.37 5.00
CA PHE A 8 16.41 9.43 4.61
C PHE A 8 16.99 8.51 3.52
N GLY A 9 17.14 7.25 3.83
CA GLY A 9 17.49 6.23 2.86
C GLY A 9 16.25 5.80 2.07
N LEU A 10 15.63 6.75 1.37
CA LEU A 10 14.94 6.42 0.13
C LEU A 10 16.05 6.00 -0.83
N ALA A 11 16.11 4.72 -1.16
CA ALA A 11 16.98 4.20 -2.21
C ALA A 11 16.49 4.71 -3.58
N LEU A 12 16.69 6.00 -3.85
CA LEU A 12 16.52 6.56 -5.18
C LEU A 12 17.82 6.37 -5.94
N CYS A 13 17.87 5.35 -6.78
CA CYS A 13 18.85 5.28 -7.85
C CYS A 13 18.52 6.36 -8.88
N ALA A 14 19.41 7.34 -8.99
CA ALA A 14 19.44 8.24 -10.14
C ALA A 14 19.81 7.41 -11.39
N VAL A 15 18.84 7.15 -12.26
CA VAL A 15 19.09 6.64 -13.61
C VAL A 15 19.26 7.84 -14.52
N ALA A 16 20.47 8.04 -15.03
CA ALA A 16 20.73 8.99 -16.11
C ALA A 16 19.97 8.51 -17.36
N THR A 17 19.07 9.34 -17.86
CA THR A 17 18.31 9.09 -19.08
C THR A 17 19.24 9.22 -20.28
N VAL A 18 19.62 8.11 -20.88
CA VAL A 18 20.20 8.07 -22.23
C VAL A 18 19.08 7.66 -23.18
N CYS A 19 18.53 8.63 -23.91
CA CYS A 19 17.63 8.37 -25.03
C CYS A 19 18.43 7.75 -26.18
N ALA A 20 18.18 6.46 -26.46
CA ALA A 20 18.52 5.85 -27.73
C ALA A 20 17.22 5.29 -28.33
N ALA A 21 16.71 5.96 -29.35
CA ALA A 21 15.65 5.44 -30.20
C ALA A 21 16.23 4.29 -31.04
N SER A 22 15.72 3.08 -30.85
CA SER A 22 15.99 1.95 -31.73
C SER A 22 14.69 1.29 -32.18
N SER A 23 14.60 1.14 -33.49
CA SER A 23 13.55 0.55 -34.31
C SER A 23 13.08 -0.82 -33.85
N PHE A 24 11.75 -1.00 -33.78
CA PHE A 24 11.12 -2.28 -33.50
C PHE A 24 11.13 -3.16 -34.76
N ALA A 25 11.83 -4.29 -34.71
CA ALA A 25 11.69 -5.38 -35.66
C ALA A 25 10.89 -6.52 -34.99
N ASN A 26 9.93 -7.07 -35.73
CA ASN A 26 9.13 -8.22 -35.36
C ASN A 26 9.99 -9.42 -35.01
N ALA A 27 9.85 -9.96 -33.79
CA ALA A 27 10.46 -11.23 -33.39
C ALA A 27 9.39 -12.33 -33.41
N ALA A 28 9.73 -13.41 -34.13
CA ALA A 28 8.96 -14.66 -34.18
C ALA A 28 8.87 -15.32 -32.80
N GLU A 29 7.79 -16.05 -32.53
CA GLU A 29 7.60 -16.88 -31.33
C GLU A 29 8.71 -17.92 -31.19
N ASN A 30 9.65 -17.67 -30.27
CA ASN A 30 10.63 -18.68 -29.85
C ASN A 30 10.14 -19.36 -28.57
N LYS A 31 10.29 -20.67 -28.49
CA LYS A 31 10.12 -21.47 -27.27
C LYS A 31 10.89 -20.78 -26.14
N ALA A 32 10.19 -20.46 -25.06
CA ALA A 32 10.73 -19.71 -23.93
C ALA A 32 12.02 -20.37 -23.40
N GLU A 33 13.15 -19.70 -23.56
CA GLU A 33 14.39 -20.07 -22.87
C GLU A 33 14.20 -19.91 -21.36
N PRO A 34 14.86 -20.76 -20.55
CA PRO A 34 14.78 -20.63 -19.09
C PRO A 34 15.31 -19.26 -18.66
N LEU A 35 14.58 -18.59 -17.75
CA LEU A 35 14.91 -17.28 -17.23
C LEU A 35 15.61 -17.37 -15.88
N PRO A 36 16.64 -16.56 -15.61
CA PRO A 36 17.41 -15.70 -16.52
C PRO A 36 18.43 -16.49 -17.34
N LYS A 37 18.96 -15.92 -18.44
CA LYS A 37 20.06 -16.51 -19.21
C LYS A 37 21.33 -16.55 -18.37
N ASN A 38 22.20 -17.55 -18.61
CA ASN A 38 23.43 -17.74 -17.86
C ASN A 38 23.20 -17.65 -16.33
N SER A 39 22.18 -18.33 -15.86
CA SER A 39 21.67 -18.26 -14.49
C SER A 39 22.64 -18.81 -13.43
N GLY A 40 23.49 -19.77 -13.82
CA GLY A 40 24.58 -20.34 -13.00
C GLY A 40 25.93 -19.63 -13.25
N PHE A 41 25.94 -18.53 -14.01
CA PHE A 41 27.15 -17.72 -14.27
C PHE A 41 28.32 -18.49 -14.91
N GLU A 42 28.06 -19.59 -15.60
CA GLU A 42 29.08 -20.47 -16.17
C GLU A 42 29.89 -19.82 -17.29
N THR A 43 29.31 -18.82 -17.97
CA THR A 43 29.96 -18.08 -19.04
C THR A 43 30.41 -16.71 -18.54
N PRO A 44 31.73 -16.41 -18.52
CA PRO A 44 32.23 -15.10 -18.13
C PRO A 44 31.86 -14.01 -19.14
N GLY A 45 31.73 -12.78 -18.66
CA GLY A 45 31.53 -11.62 -19.50
C GLY A 45 32.75 -11.25 -20.32
N ALA A 46 32.60 -10.31 -21.26
CA ALA A 46 33.69 -9.79 -22.04
C ALA A 46 34.79 -9.22 -21.12
N ASN A 47 36.05 -9.49 -21.46
CA ASN A 47 37.22 -9.06 -20.69
C ASN A 47 37.33 -9.59 -19.26
N GLY A 48 36.60 -10.68 -18.92
CA GLY A 48 36.63 -11.29 -17.59
C GLY A 48 35.85 -10.54 -16.49
N ASN A 49 35.17 -9.47 -16.83
CA ASN A 49 34.35 -8.70 -15.91
C ASN A 49 32.93 -9.24 -15.89
N GLY A 50 32.43 -9.66 -14.69
CA GLY A 50 31.08 -10.15 -14.51
C GLY A 50 30.76 -11.42 -15.33
N ALA A 51 29.49 -11.66 -15.60
CA ALA A 51 28.98 -12.79 -16.34
C ALA A 51 28.36 -12.37 -17.67
N ALA A 52 28.50 -13.22 -18.72
CA ALA A 52 27.84 -12.97 -19.99
C ALA A 52 26.31 -12.89 -19.80
N GLU A 53 25.64 -12.07 -20.61
CA GLU A 53 24.20 -11.75 -20.54
C GLU A 53 23.80 -10.88 -19.32
N TRP A 54 24.72 -10.54 -18.43
CA TRP A 54 24.46 -9.71 -17.26
C TRP A 54 25.14 -8.35 -17.36
N ASN A 55 24.39 -7.29 -17.07
CA ASN A 55 24.89 -5.92 -17.06
C ASN A 55 25.44 -5.56 -15.68
N LEU A 56 26.55 -4.84 -15.67
CA LEU A 56 27.17 -4.35 -14.44
C LEU A 56 26.88 -2.85 -14.29
N TYR A 57 26.47 -2.46 -13.08
CA TYR A 57 26.25 -1.08 -12.71
C TYR A 57 26.97 -0.74 -11.39
N GLY A 58 27.44 0.48 -11.27
CA GLY A 58 28.15 0.97 -10.09
C GLY A 58 29.61 0.55 -10.03
N ASN A 59 30.21 0.69 -8.86
CA ASN A 59 31.64 0.53 -8.63
C ASN A 59 32.02 -0.81 -7.99
N GLY A 60 31.10 -1.76 -7.92
CA GLY A 60 31.34 -3.10 -7.38
C GLY A 60 32.41 -3.85 -8.18
N MET A 61 33.25 -4.62 -7.49
CA MET A 61 34.26 -5.47 -8.10
C MET A 61 33.65 -6.83 -8.42
N TRP A 62 33.12 -6.97 -9.62
CA TRP A 62 32.42 -8.17 -10.07
C TRP A 62 33.30 -9.02 -10.97
N ARG A 63 33.31 -10.32 -10.72
CA ARG A 63 33.98 -11.32 -11.57
C ARG A 63 33.26 -12.67 -11.46
N VAL A 64 33.51 -13.55 -12.39
CA VAL A 64 33.13 -14.96 -12.29
C VAL A 64 34.35 -15.81 -12.01
N LYS A 65 34.17 -16.89 -11.25
CA LYS A 65 35.26 -17.81 -10.95
C LYS A 65 34.78 -19.26 -10.89
N ARG A 66 35.40 -20.09 -11.72
CA ARG A 66 35.17 -21.52 -11.75
C ARG A 66 35.70 -22.18 -10.46
N GLY A 67 34.95 -23.15 -9.95
CA GLY A 67 35.30 -23.89 -8.73
C GLY A 67 34.83 -23.19 -7.43
N GLU A 68 34.36 -21.96 -7.52
CA GLU A 68 33.81 -21.23 -6.36
C GLU A 68 32.26 -21.21 -6.30
N GLY A 69 31.60 -21.77 -7.31
CA GLY A 69 30.16 -21.94 -7.33
C GLY A 69 29.67 -23.07 -6.44
N ARG A 70 28.38 -23.19 -6.34
CA ARG A 70 27.73 -24.28 -5.60
C ARG A 70 28.06 -25.62 -6.27
N ASN A 71 28.48 -26.61 -5.48
CA ASN A 71 28.94 -27.91 -5.99
C ASN A 71 30.16 -27.88 -6.94
N GLY A 72 31.00 -26.83 -6.81
CA GLY A 72 32.21 -26.70 -7.62
C GLY A 72 32.00 -26.13 -9.03
N THR A 73 30.82 -25.57 -9.29
CA THR A 73 30.49 -24.84 -10.52
C THR A 73 31.13 -23.43 -10.54
N THR A 74 30.70 -22.56 -11.42
CA THR A 74 31.15 -21.16 -11.49
C THR A 74 30.21 -20.30 -10.62
N ALA A 75 30.73 -19.28 -9.96
CA ALA A 75 29.94 -18.27 -9.25
C ALA A 75 30.20 -16.87 -9.77
N LEU A 76 29.19 -16.01 -9.69
CA LEU A 76 29.34 -14.57 -9.76
C LEU A 76 29.79 -14.05 -8.39
N ILE A 77 30.88 -13.30 -8.34
CA ILE A 77 31.50 -12.82 -7.10
C ILE A 77 31.54 -11.30 -7.10
N CYS A 78 31.16 -10.71 -5.98
CA CYS A 78 31.46 -9.33 -5.64
C CYS A 78 32.54 -9.32 -4.57
N ASP A 79 33.78 -8.93 -4.93
CA ASP A 79 34.93 -8.95 -4.03
C ASP A 79 34.94 -7.80 -3.02
N ASP A 80 34.20 -6.73 -3.28
CA ASP A 80 34.05 -5.60 -2.37
C ASP A 80 32.64 -5.03 -2.50
N VAL A 81 31.75 -5.55 -1.66
CA VAL A 81 30.35 -5.09 -1.62
C VAL A 81 30.23 -3.64 -1.11
N GLY A 82 31.27 -3.13 -0.42
CA GLY A 82 31.30 -1.75 0.10
C GLY A 82 31.37 -0.66 -0.96
N LYS A 83 31.83 -0.99 -2.16
CA LYS A 83 31.85 -0.06 -3.30
C LYS A 83 30.49 0.12 -3.96
N GLY A 84 29.53 -0.71 -3.58
CA GLY A 84 28.19 -0.72 -4.17
C GLY A 84 28.19 -1.18 -5.64
N GLY A 85 27.05 -1.51 -6.13
CA GLY A 85 26.85 -1.88 -7.52
C GLY A 85 25.79 -2.95 -7.69
N TRP A 86 25.42 -3.18 -8.94
CA TRP A 86 24.41 -4.18 -9.29
C TRP A 86 24.89 -4.98 -10.50
N THR A 87 24.60 -6.26 -10.46
CA THR A 87 24.59 -7.08 -11.65
C THR A 87 23.15 -7.40 -11.99
N THR A 88 22.72 -7.11 -13.20
CA THR A 88 21.31 -7.19 -13.57
C THR A 88 21.09 -7.83 -14.93
N GLN A 89 19.92 -8.41 -15.13
CA GLN A 89 19.46 -8.87 -16.42
C GLN A 89 17.98 -8.52 -16.64
N TRP A 90 17.66 -8.03 -17.85
CA TRP A 90 16.28 -7.87 -18.29
C TRP A 90 15.71 -9.22 -18.71
N VAL A 91 14.54 -9.56 -18.16
CA VAL A 91 13.83 -10.80 -18.46
C VAL A 91 12.39 -10.49 -18.92
N ASN A 92 11.84 -11.35 -19.78
CA ASN A 92 10.45 -11.23 -20.19
C ASN A 92 9.55 -12.03 -19.24
N VAL A 93 8.46 -11.41 -18.81
CA VAL A 93 7.46 -12.00 -17.92
C VAL A 93 6.06 -11.69 -18.45
N GLU A 94 5.07 -12.39 -17.95
CA GLU A 94 3.66 -12.10 -18.21
C GLU A 94 3.09 -11.26 -17.05
N PRO A 95 2.67 -10.00 -17.28
CA PRO A 95 1.97 -9.21 -16.28
C PRO A 95 0.70 -9.89 -15.78
N GLY A 96 0.32 -9.65 -14.53
CA GLY A 96 -0.80 -10.30 -13.88
C GLY A 96 -0.46 -11.65 -13.24
N ARG A 97 0.81 -12.06 -13.25
CA ARG A 97 1.28 -13.31 -12.64
C ARG A 97 2.20 -13.08 -11.45
N THR A 98 2.23 -14.05 -10.55
CA THR A 98 3.22 -14.14 -9.47
C THR A 98 4.38 -15.03 -9.92
N TYR A 99 5.59 -14.58 -9.63
CA TYR A 99 6.83 -15.31 -9.90
C TYR A 99 7.56 -15.58 -8.60
N ARG A 100 8.11 -16.78 -8.47
CA ARG A 100 9.14 -17.05 -7.48
C ARG A 100 10.49 -16.78 -8.11
N VAL A 101 11.23 -15.85 -7.53
CA VAL A 101 12.62 -15.56 -7.86
C VAL A 101 13.48 -16.16 -6.76
N GLU A 102 14.42 -17.00 -7.12
CA GLU A 102 15.26 -17.72 -6.17
C GLU A 102 16.70 -17.83 -6.66
N GLY A 103 17.62 -18.06 -5.74
CA GLY A 103 19.02 -18.29 -6.03
C GLY A 103 19.78 -18.66 -4.78
N TRP A 104 21.08 -18.83 -4.93
CA TRP A 104 21.98 -19.16 -3.84
C TRP A 104 22.94 -18.00 -3.60
N VAL A 105 23.15 -17.69 -2.33
CA VAL A 105 24.06 -16.64 -1.87
C VAL A 105 25.00 -17.20 -0.81
N ARG A 106 26.29 -16.88 -0.92
CA ARG A 106 27.32 -17.12 0.09
C ARG A 106 27.94 -15.78 0.46
N THR A 107 28.30 -15.57 1.70
CA THR A 107 28.88 -14.30 2.16
C THR A 107 30.11 -14.52 3.04
N GLU A 108 30.99 -13.51 3.06
CA GLU A 108 32.15 -13.44 3.94
C GLU A 108 32.27 -12.03 4.51
N GLY A 109 32.11 -11.91 5.84
CA GLY A 109 32.24 -10.64 6.55
C GLY A 109 31.26 -9.56 6.12
N VAL A 110 30.05 -9.92 5.67
CA VAL A 110 29.06 -8.94 5.21
C VAL A 110 28.44 -8.20 6.38
N GLU A 111 28.63 -6.87 6.41
CA GLU A 111 28.07 -5.94 7.40
C GLU A 111 27.23 -4.87 6.70
N GLY A 112 26.41 -4.13 7.48
CA GLY A 112 25.60 -3.02 6.97
C GLY A 112 24.27 -3.46 6.38
N GLY A 113 24.00 -3.14 5.12
CA GLY A 113 22.70 -3.40 4.49
C GLY A 113 22.45 -4.83 4.02
N GLY A 114 23.47 -5.72 4.09
CA GLY A 114 23.37 -7.09 3.60
C GLY A 114 23.28 -7.22 2.08
N VAL A 115 23.21 -8.45 1.59
CA VAL A 115 23.05 -8.79 0.18
C VAL A 115 21.76 -9.54 -0.09
N CYS A 116 21.17 -9.36 -1.26
CA CYS A 116 19.92 -9.98 -1.65
C CYS A 116 19.88 -10.25 -3.16
N ILE A 117 18.82 -10.89 -3.61
CA ILE A 117 18.39 -10.91 -5.00
C ILE A 117 17.16 -10.00 -5.06
N ASP A 118 17.08 -9.10 -6.03
CA ASP A 118 15.92 -8.26 -6.29
C ASP A 118 15.26 -8.56 -7.63
N PHE A 119 14.01 -8.16 -7.73
CA PHE A 119 13.20 -8.29 -8.92
C PHE A 119 12.32 -7.05 -9.03
N SER A 120 12.42 -6.32 -10.13
CA SER A 120 11.67 -5.10 -10.32
C SER A 120 10.91 -5.09 -11.64
N TRP A 121 9.72 -4.47 -11.63
CA TRP A 121 8.88 -4.27 -12.81
C TRP A 121 8.73 -2.80 -13.12
N HIS A 122 8.37 -2.51 -14.37
CA HIS A 122 8.36 -1.16 -14.92
C HIS A 122 7.01 -0.87 -15.57
N ASP A 123 6.64 0.40 -15.64
CA ASP A 123 5.45 0.87 -16.36
C ASP A 123 5.69 0.97 -17.88
N ALA A 124 4.64 1.36 -18.60
CA ALA A 124 4.70 1.54 -20.05
C ALA A 124 5.69 2.63 -20.51
N TYR A 125 6.10 3.52 -19.60
CA TYR A 125 7.07 4.59 -19.87
C TYR A 125 8.49 4.17 -19.52
N GLY A 126 8.69 2.94 -19.03
CA GLY A 126 9.99 2.43 -18.62
C GLY A 126 10.43 2.87 -17.22
N SER A 127 9.56 3.56 -16.49
CA SER A 127 9.81 3.91 -15.10
C SER A 127 9.60 2.71 -14.19
N ARG A 128 10.39 2.61 -13.11
CA ARG A 128 10.27 1.54 -12.14
C ARG A 128 8.94 1.67 -11.39
N ALA A 129 8.03 0.73 -11.61
CA ALA A 129 6.70 0.71 -11.01
C ALA A 129 6.65 -0.07 -9.68
N GLY A 130 7.63 -0.95 -9.44
CA GLY A 130 7.74 -1.67 -8.18
C GLY A 130 8.95 -2.58 -8.14
N THR A 131 9.23 -3.09 -6.94
CA THR A 131 10.34 -4.00 -6.67
C THR A 131 10.03 -4.90 -5.50
N ALA A 132 10.64 -6.09 -5.50
CA ALA A 132 10.71 -7.00 -4.36
C ALA A 132 12.13 -7.52 -4.19
N ALA A 133 12.55 -7.83 -2.97
CA ALA A 133 13.88 -8.34 -2.68
C ALA A 133 13.81 -9.50 -1.68
N THR A 134 14.78 -10.43 -1.75
CA THR A 134 14.82 -11.56 -0.81
C THR A 134 15.04 -11.08 0.62
N GLN A 135 14.24 -11.60 1.55
CA GLN A 135 14.26 -11.26 2.96
C GLN A 135 14.36 -12.52 3.84
N PRO A 136 15.07 -12.49 4.98
CA PRO A 136 15.99 -11.42 5.37
C PRO A 136 17.20 -11.32 4.42
N ARG A 137 17.83 -10.17 4.33
CA ARG A 137 19.07 -10.02 3.58
C ARG A 137 20.18 -10.84 4.23
N VAL A 138 21.06 -11.41 3.42
CA VAL A 138 22.15 -12.26 3.91
C VAL A 138 23.27 -11.39 4.48
N MET A 139 23.65 -11.67 5.73
CA MET A 139 24.63 -10.94 6.52
C MET A 139 25.71 -11.87 7.08
N GLY A 140 26.82 -11.30 7.54
CA GLY A 140 27.91 -12.00 8.20
C GLY A 140 28.71 -12.90 7.25
N THR A 141 29.17 -14.04 7.74
CA THR A 141 29.81 -15.10 6.96
C THR A 141 28.89 -16.30 6.93
N THR A 142 28.43 -16.66 5.74
CA THR A 142 27.50 -17.79 5.55
C THR A 142 28.03 -18.77 4.51
N ALA A 143 27.72 -20.05 4.69
CA ALA A 143 27.78 -21.02 3.62
C ALA A 143 26.73 -20.71 2.55
N TRP A 144 26.72 -21.47 1.43
CA TRP A 144 25.70 -21.35 0.41
C TRP A 144 24.29 -21.49 1.00
N THR A 145 23.57 -20.38 0.98
CA THR A 145 22.21 -20.24 1.52
C THR A 145 21.25 -19.99 0.38
N LYS A 146 20.20 -20.80 0.29
CA LYS A 146 19.12 -20.56 -0.69
C LYS A 146 18.27 -19.38 -0.20
N VAL A 147 18.08 -18.41 -1.08
CA VAL A 147 17.20 -17.26 -0.85
C VAL A 147 16.09 -17.24 -1.90
N SER A 148 14.90 -16.79 -1.55
CA SER A 148 13.79 -16.69 -2.48
C SER A 148 12.83 -15.57 -2.10
N LEU A 149 12.11 -15.05 -3.09
CA LEU A 149 10.99 -14.13 -2.94
C LEU A 149 9.84 -14.53 -3.86
N GLU A 150 8.65 -14.10 -3.54
CA GLU A 150 7.50 -14.17 -4.45
C GLU A 150 7.09 -12.75 -4.81
N ALA A 151 7.00 -12.46 -6.11
CA ALA A 151 6.66 -11.14 -6.64
C ALA A 151 5.45 -11.24 -7.57
N PHE A 152 4.42 -10.45 -7.29
CA PHE A 152 3.32 -10.23 -8.21
C PHE A 152 3.69 -9.11 -9.17
N VAL A 153 3.67 -9.39 -10.49
CA VAL A 153 3.85 -8.38 -11.53
C VAL A 153 2.49 -7.84 -11.92
N PRO A 154 2.17 -6.56 -11.62
CA PRO A 154 0.85 -6.00 -11.91
C PRO A 154 0.48 -6.06 -13.40
N PRO A 155 -0.83 -6.15 -13.74
CA PRO A 155 -1.28 -6.14 -15.13
C PRO A 155 -0.89 -4.88 -15.92
N ALA A 156 -0.73 -3.74 -15.23
CA ALA A 156 -0.29 -2.48 -15.83
C ALA A 156 1.22 -2.42 -16.11
N ALA A 157 2.02 -3.37 -15.57
CA ALA A 157 3.45 -3.44 -15.83
C ALA A 157 3.73 -3.85 -17.28
N THR A 158 4.95 -3.50 -17.74
CA THR A 158 5.44 -4.01 -19.02
C THR A 158 5.79 -5.50 -18.92
N LYS A 159 5.90 -6.17 -20.07
CA LYS A 159 6.36 -7.57 -20.15
C LYS A 159 7.86 -7.73 -19.80
N ARG A 160 8.57 -6.68 -19.40
CA ARG A 160 10.00 -6.69 -19.07
C ARG A 160 10.20 -6.37 -17.61
N CYS A 161 10.86 -7.27 -16.91
CA CYS A 161 11.30 -7.08 -15.54
C CYS A 161 12.80 -7.15 -15.43
N LEU A 162 13.36 -6.58 -14.38
CA LEU A 162 14.79 -6.59 -14.08
C LEU A 162 15.04 -7.51 -12.88
N ILE A 163 15.85 -8.54 -13.06
CA ILE A 163 16.39 -9.32 -11.94
C ILE A 163 17.81 -8.83 -11.64
N GLY A 164 18.18 -8.74 -10.37
CA GLY A 164 19.48 -8.27 -9.96
C GLY A 164 20.00 -8.85 -8.65
N THR A 165 21.29 -8.59 -8.44
CA THR A 165 22.03 -8.90 -7.21
C THR A 165 22.56 -7.59 -6.63
N PRO A 166 21.70 -6.75 -6.02
CA PRO A 166 22.12 -5.44 -5.54
C PRO A 166 23.00 -5.56 -4.30
N VAL A 167 23.99 -4.68 -4.28
CA VAL A 167 24.85 -4.47 -3.12
C VAL A 167 24.84 -2.98 -2.81
N THR A 168 24.41 -2.62 -1.60
CA THR A 168 24.32 -1.21 -1.20
C THR A 168 25.69 -0.66 -0.79
N GLY A 169 25.94 0.63 -1.04
CA GLY A 169 27.22 1.28 -0.69
C GLY A 169 27.56 1.34 0.82
N ASN A 170 26.63 0.95 1.69
CA ASN A 170 26.86 0.84 3.14
C ASN A 170 27.14 -0.60 3.60
N THR A 171 27.26 -1.54 2.66
CA THR A 171 27.54 -2.95 2.95
C THR A 171 29.03 -3.20 2.77
N LYS A 172 29.65 -3.96 3.67
CA LYS A 172 31.06 -4.40 3.59
C LYS A 172 31.11 -5.90 3.37
N GLY A 173 32.30 -6.43 2.99
CA GLY A 173 32.55 -7.86 2.85
C GLY A 173 32.50 -8.35 1.42
N LYS A 174 32.36 -9.66 1.23
CA LYS A 174 32.28 -10.34 -0.06
C LYS A 174 31.01 -11.14 -0.21
N ALA A 175 30.51 -11.26 -1.43
CA ALA A 175 29.33 -12.05 -1.74
C ALA A 175 29.53 -12.88 -3.02
N TRP A 176 28.95 -14.08 -3.03
CA TRP A 176 28.88 -15.01 -4.15
C TRP A 176 27.42 -15.29 -4.46
N PHE A 177 27.08 -15.35 -5.75
CA PHE A 177 25.76 -15.66 -6.25
C PHE A 177 25.84 -16.82 -7.25
N ASP A 178 24.83 -17.69 -7.21
CA ASP A 178 24.75 -18.83 -8.11
C ASP A 178 23.31 -19.31 -8.31
N ASP A 179 23.04 -20.02 -9.41
CA ASP A 179 21.76 -20.70 -9.72
C ASP A 179 20.51 -19.80 -9.58
N LEU A 180 20.55 -18.57 -10.14
CA LEU A 180 19.39 -17.68 -10.12
C LEU A 180 18.27 -18.21 -11.04
N ARG A 181 17.04 -18.25 -10.56
CA ARG A 181 15.88 -18.76 -11.31
C ARG A 181 14.66 -17.88 -11.11
N ILE A 182 13.85 -17.78 -12.17
CA ILE A 182 12.54 -17.15 -12.15
C ILE A 182 11.53 -18.22 -12.57
N VAL A 183 10.62 -18.56 -11.68
CA VAL A 183 9.64 -19.62 -11.87
C VAL A 183 8.23 -19.02 -11.78
N PRO A 184 7.41 -19.07 -12.84
CA PRO A 184 6.03 -18.65 -12.73
C PRO A 184 5.29 -19.55 -11.74
N LEU A 185 4.56 -18.95 -10.82
CA LEU A 185 3.74 -19.67 -9.87
C LEU A 185 2.32 -19.82 -10.43
N GLU A 186 1.75 -21.00 -10.20
CA GLU A 186 0.32 -21.16 -10.44
C GLU A 186 -0.44 -20.29 -9.43
N GLN A 187 -1.35 -19.48 -9.95
CA GLN A 187 -2.24 -18.71 -9.10
C GLN A 187 -3.18 -19.66 -8.36
N PRO A 188 -3.34 -19.52 -7.04
CA PRO A 188 -4.34 -20.32 -6.34
C PRO A 188 -5.71 -20.01 -6.96
N PRO A 189 -6.53 -21.03 -7.27
CA PRO A 189 -7.84 -20.82 -7.91
C PRO A 189 -8.76 -19.83 -7.17
N ILE A 190 -8.53 -19.70 -5.86
CA ILE A 190 -9.19 -18.72 -4.99
C ILE A 190 -8.09 -17.89 -4.31
N GLY A 191 -8.01 -16.63 -4.67
CA GLY A 191 -7.07 -15.66 -4.11
C GLY A 191 -7.50 -15.15 -2.73
N GLN A 192 -7.92 -13.90 -2.63
CA GLN A 192 -8.37 -13.32 -1.36
C GLN A 192 -9.81 -13.70 -1.04
N PHE A 193 -10.08 -13.91 0.25
CA PHE A 193 -11.42 -14.10 0.79
C PHE A 193 -11.54 -13.29 2.08
N ILE A 194 -12.37 -12.24 2.07
CA ILE A 194 -12.56 -11.31 3.19
C ILE A 194 -14.05 -11.03 3.43
N SER A 195 -14.39 -10.39 4.55
CA SER A 195 -15.68 -9.75 4.74
C SER A 195 -15.52 -8.23 4.91
N ASN A 196 -16.62 -7.48 4.72
CA ASN A 196 -16.66 -6.05 5.03
C ASN A 196 -16.87 -5.77 6.53
N ALA A 197 -17.00 -6.80 7.36
CA ALA A 197 -17.06 -6.65 8.81
C ALA A 197 -15.64 -6.48 9.38
N TYR A 198 -15.47 -5.50 10.26
CA TYR A 198 -14.19 -5.25 10.92
C TYR A 198 -13.70 -6.50 11.65
N ARG A 199 -12.50 -6.97 11.28
CA ARG A 199 -11.88 -8.20 11.80
C ARG A 199 -12.81 -9.43 11.71
N ASN A 200 -13.66 -9.49 10.69
CA ASN A 200 -14.65 -10.55 10.45
C ASN A 200 -15.59 -10.77 11.64
N ARG A 201 -16.03 -9.69 12.30
CA ARG A 201 -16.88 -9.75 13.50
C ARG A 201 -18.08 -8.82 13.35
N ALA A 202 -19.29 -9.31 13.65
CA ALA A 202 -20.49 -8.51 13.73
C ALA A 202 -21.55 -9.19 14.59
N ALA A 203 -22.44 -8.41 15.22
CA ALA A 203 -23.58 -8.96 15.96
C ALA A 203 -24.79 -9.25 15.05
N ASP A 204 -25.06 -8.33 14.13
CA ASP A 204 -26.25 -8.30 13.28
C ASP A 204 -26.02 -7.53 11.98
N GLY A 205 -27.06 -7.44 11.17
CA GLY A 205 -27.12 -6.66 9.93
C GLY A 205 -26.32 -7.25 8.77
N PRO A 206 -26.34 -6.61 7.58
CA PRO A 206 -25.80 -7.16 6.34
C PRO A 206 -24.28 -7.23 6.39
N VAL A 207 -23.72 -8.42 6.19
CA VAL A 207 -22.29 -8.68 6.00
C VAL A 207 -22.06 -9.20 4.59
N THR A 208 -21.18 -8.56 3.85
CA THR A 208 -20.79 -8.99 2.51
C THR A 208 -19.46 -9.72 2.57
N PHE A 209 -19.44 -10.92 2.04
CA PHE A 209 -18.24 -11.73 1.82
C PHE A 209 -17.76 -11.51 0.39
N HIS A 210 -16.47 -11.21 0.22
CA HIS A 210 -15.83 -10.92 -1.06
C HIS A 210 -14.75 -11.94 -1.34
N VAL A 211 -14.68 -12.41 -2.57
CA VAL A 211 -13.65 -13.36 -3.04
C VAL A 211 -13.07 -12.87 -4.35
N ALA A 212 -11.73 -12.83 -4.43
CA ALA A 212 -11.02 -12.74 -5.70
C ALA A 212 -10.69 -14.14 -6.21
N LEU A 213 -11.07 -14.44 -7.44
CA LEU A 213 -10.64 -15.65 -8.12
C LEU A 213 -9.22 -15.46 -8.66
N GLY A 214 -8.42 -16.52 -8.62
CA GLY A 214 -7.08 -16.55 -9.23
C GLY A 214 -7.14 -16.84 -10.74
N ALA A 215 -8.16 -16.32 -11.42
CA ALA A 215 -8.41 -16.53 -12.83
C ALA A 215 -8.71 -15.20 -13.50
N THR A 216 -8.29 -15.03 -14.76
CA THR A 216 -8.64 -13.84 -15.54
C THR A 216 -10.11 -13.87 -15.96
N LYS A 217 -10.64 -12.73 -16.37
CA LYS A 217 -12.00 -12.61 -16.91
C LYS A 217 -12.26 -13.61 -18.05
N GLU A 218 -11.29 -13.77 -18.94
CA GLU A 218 -11.33 -14.67 -20.08
C GLU A 218 -11.35 -16.13 -19.62
N GLU A 219 -10.56 -16.48 -18.61
CA GLU A 219 -10.52 -17.82 -18.02
C GLU A 219 -11.82 -18.17 -17.28
N VAL A 220 -12.40 -17.20 -16.54
CA VAL A 220 -13.72 -17.37 -15.90
C VAL A 220 -14.76 -17.72 -16.93
N ALA A 221 -14.83 -16.96 -18.03
CA ALA A 221 -15.78 -17.21 -19.11
C ALA A 221 -15.50 -18.55 -19.84
N ALA A 222 -14.25 -18.81 -20.24
CA ALA A 222 -13.87 -19.99 -21.01
C ALA A 222 -14.09 -21.31 -20.23
N LYS A 223 -13.86 -21.30 -18.93
CA LYS A 223 -14.02 -22.47 -18.05
C LYS A 223 -15.41 -22.54 -17.41
N GLY A 224 -16.28 -21.54 -17.62
CA GLY A 224 -17.60 -21.43 -16.99
C GLY A 224 -17.50 -21.42 -15.45
N LEU A 225 -16.47 -20.76 -14.92
CA LEU A 225 -16.24 -20.71 -13.48
C LEU A 225 -17.33 -19.89 -12.80
N HIS A 226 -17.89 -20.45 -11.74
CA HIS A 226 -18.84 -19.77 -10.88
C HIS A 226 -18.61 -20.20 -9.42
N GLY A 227 -19.12 -19.42 -8.48
CA GLY A 227 -18.91 -19.66 -7.08
C GLY A 227 -20.19 -19.83 -6.29
N ARG A 228 -20.07 -20.45 -5.12
CA ARG A 228 -21.11 -20.41 -4.08
C ARG A 228 -20.49 -20.29 -2.70
N PHE A 229 -21.20 -19.60 -1.83
CA PHE A 229 -20.87 -19.53 -0.41
C PHE A 229 -21.70 -20.57 0.35
N VAL A 230 -21.03 -21.41 1.11
CA VAL A 230 -21.65 -22.33 2.08
C VAL A 230 -21.60 -21.63 3.43
N VAL A 231 -22.74 -21.15 3.87
CA VAL A 231 -22.85 -20.29 5.05
C VAL A 231 -23.54 -21.07 6.18
N PRO A 232 -22.91 -21.21 7.36
CA PRO A 232 -23.54 -21.82 8.51
C PRO A 232 -24.84 -21.07 8.89
N SER A 233 -25.86 -21.79 9.34
CA SER A 233 -27.11 -21.21 9.75
C SER A 233 -27.37 -21.47 11.24
N PHE A 234 -27.95 -20.50 11.91
CA PHE A 234 -28.43 -20.65 13.29
C PHE A 234 -29.39 -21.83 13.46
N ALA A 235 -30.15 -22.17 12.41
CA ALA A 235 -31.06 -23.33 12.40
C ALA A 235 -30.34 -24.68 12.21
N GLY A 236 -29.00 -24.70 12.18
CA GLY A 236 -28.19 -25.93 12.10
C GLY A 236 -27.99 -26.49 10.68
N VAL A 237 -28.66 -25.96 9.66
CA VAL A 237 -28.52 -26.39 8.27
C VAL A 237 -27.74 -25.33 7.49
N ALA A 238 -26.58 -25.68 6.89
CA ALA A 238 -25.83 -24.76 6.07
C ALA A 238 -26.63 -24.31 4.82
N ARG A 239 -26.53 -23.04 4.47
CA ARG A 239 -27.17 -22.46 3.28
C ARG A 239 -26.16 -22.32 2.16
N ASN A 240 -26.53 -22.70 0.95
CA ASN A 240 -25.77 -22.42 -0.26
C ASN A 240 -26.30 -21.12 -0.89
N ILE A 241 -25.43 -20.13 -1.04
CA ILE A 241 -25.75 -18.83 -1.62
C ILE A 241 -24.89 -18.68 -2.89
N ALA A 242 -25.53 -18.45 -4.03
CA ALA A 242 -24.80 -18.16 -5.27
C ALA A 242 -23.92 -16.93 -5.10
N ALA A 243 -22.71 -16.97 -5.65
CA ALA A 243 -21.83 -15.84 -5.68
C ALA A 243 -22.17 -14.98 -6.90
N GLU A 244 -22.35 -13.69 -6.67
CA GLU A 244 -22.63 -12.71 -7.72
C GLU A 244 -21.35 -11.93 -8.07
N PRO A 245 -21.19 -11.48 -9.32
CA PRO A 245 -20.08 -10.61 -9.68
C PRO A 245 -20.02 -9.36 -8.79
N ASP A 246 -18.84 -9.03 -8.29
CA ASP A 246 -18.58 -7.85 -7.47
C ASP A 246 -18.09 -6.70 -8.36
N GLY A 247 -19.03 -6.00 -8.98
CA GLY A 247 -18.75 -4.97 -9.96
C GLY A 247 -18.64 -5.49 -11.39
N ALA A 248 -17.78 -4.86 -12.21
CA ALA A 248 -17.64 -5.17 -13.63
C ALA A 248 -16.64 -6.32 -13.93
N ASP A 249 -15.92 -6.80 -12.94
CA ASP A 249 -14.91 -7.83 -13.07
C ASP A 249 -15.46 -9.18 -12.55
N PRO A 250 -15.75 -10.15 -13.44
CA PRO A 250 -16.31 -11.43 -13.01
C PRO A 250 -15.33 -12.32 -12.24
N SER A 251 -14.07 -11.92 -12.12
CA SER A 251 -13.10 -12.59 -11.24
C SER A 251 -13.21 -12.15 -9.77
N ASP A 252 -13.97 -11.08 -9.50
CA ASP A 252 -14.36 -10.66 -8.15
C ASP A 252 -15.83 -11.03 -7.94
N VAL A 253 -16.12 -11.79 -6.88
CA VAL A 253 -17.47 -12.26 -6.57
C VAL A 253 -17.81 -12.03 -5.11
N SER A 254 -19.10 -11.85 -4.81
CA SER A 254 -19.56 -11.58 -3.46
C SER A 254 -20.90 -12.24 -3.13
N ALA A 255 -21.22 -12.30 -1.84
CA ALA A 255 -22.56 -12.57 -1.35
C ALA A 255 -22.78 -11.85 -0.01
N THR A 256 -24.02 -11.36 0.19
CA THR A 256 -24.42 -10.68 1.42
C THR A 256 -25.35 -11.55 2.25
N VAL A 257 -25.11 -11.61 3.55
CA VAL A 257 -25.94 -12.30 4.52
C VAL A 257 -26.18 -11.42 5.73
N ASP A 258 -27.30 -11.60 6.42
CA ASP A 258 -27.49 -10.99 7.74
C ASP A 258 -26.65 -11.76 8.78
N ALA A 259 -25.76 -11.09 9.50
CA ALA A 259 -24.93 -11.68 10.54
C ALA A 259 -25.79 -12.33 11.65
N ALA A 260 -27.00 -11.80 11.95
CA ALA A 260 -27.92 -12.38 12.90
C ALA A 260 -28.41 -13.80 12.51
N SER A 261 -28.31 -14.16 11.23
CA SER A 261 -28.67 -15.49 10.73
C SER A 261 -27.59 -16.56 10.92
N LEU A 262 -26.36 -16.14 11.32
CA LEU A 262 -25.24 -17.04 11.59
C LEU A 262 -25.34 -17.62 13.02
N PRO A 263 -24.70 -18.77 13.32
CA PRO A 263 -24.59 -19.27 14.67
C PRO A 263 -23.83 -18.26 15.56
N PRO A 264 -24.21 -18.14 16.87
CA PRO A 264 -23.41 -17.35 17.82
C PRO A 264 -21.97 -17.88 17.96
N GLY A 265 -21.03 -16.98 18.16
CA GLY A 265 -19.61 -17.33 18.26
C GLY A 265 -18.94 -17.52 16.90
N GLU A 266 -17.81 -18.21 16.89
CA GLU A 266 -17.03 -18.44 15.67
C GLU A 266 -17.65 -19.53 14.79
N SER A 267 -17.71 -19.25 13.51
CA SER A 267 -18.13 -20.19 12.47
C SER A 267 -17.27 -20.03 11.21
N LYS A 268 -17.29 -21.04 10.34
CA LYS A 268 -16.56 -21.00 9.05
C LYS A 268 -17.55 -20.78 7.92
N VAL A 269 -17.37 -19.67 7.18
CA VAL A 269 -17.99 -19.48 5.88
C VAL A 269 -17.05 -20.07 4.83
N VAL A 270 -17.57 -20.93 3.96
CA VAL A 270 -16.76 -21.59 2.92
C VAL A 270 -17.18 -21.08 1.55
N PHE A 271 -16.23 -20.67 0.75
CA PHE A 271 -16.43 -20.41 -0.67
C PHE A 271 -16.00 -21.64 -1.47
N GLU A 272 -16.84 -22.10 -2.38
CA GLU A 272 -16.55 -23.18 -3.32
C GLU A 272 -16.56 -22.64 -4.75
N LEU A 273 -15.46 -22.87 -5.48
CA LEU A 273 -15.33 -22.57 -6.90
C LEU A 273 -15.70 -23.81 -7.71
N ILE A 274 -16.57 -23.65 -8.70
CA ILE A 274 -17.17 -24.73 -9.49
C ILE A 274 -16.95 -24.40 -10.96
N ASP A 275 -16.61 -25.43 -11.77
CA ASP A 275 -16.47 -25.29 -13.23
C ASP A 275 -17.81 -25.42 -13.95
N GLY A 276 -17.83 -25.14 -15.27
CA GLY A 276 -19.02 -25.24 -16.11
C GLY A 276 -19.61 -26.65 -16.25
N LYS A 277 -18.93 -27.68 -15.72
CA LYS A 277 -19.40 -29.06 -15.66
C LYS A 277 -19.98 -29.43 -14.29
N GLY A 278 -20.02 -28.48 -13.37
CA GLY A 278 -20.49 -28.68 -12.01
C GLY A 278 -19.49 -29.33 -11.05
N LYS A 279 -18.22 -29.49 -11.45
CA LYS A 279 -17.17 -30.04 -10.60
C LYS A 279 -16.57 -28.96 -9.73
N LYS A 280 -16.42 -29.25 -8.43
CA LYS A 280 -15.70 -28.37 -7.51
C LYS A 280 -14.21 -28.34 -7.85
N VAL A 281 -13.72 -27.15 -8.19
CA VAL A 281 -12.31 -26.88 -8.55
C VAL A 281 -11.48 -26.63 -7.30
N ALA A 282 -12.01 -25.79 -6.39
CA ALA A 282 -11.32 -25.40 -5.16
C ALA A 282 -12.32 -24.98 -4.08
N SER A 283 -11.84 -24.88 -2.84
CA SER A 283 -12.59 -24.24 -1.76
C SER A 283 -11.64 -23.48 -0.83
N LYS A 284 -12.14 -22.38 -0.24
CA LYS A 284 -11.43 -21.59 0.76
C LYS A 284 -12.40 -21.20 1.87
N SER A 285 -11.94 -21.14 3.12
CA SER A 285 -12.79 -20.81 4.27
C SER A 285 -12.31 -19.50 4.91
N LEU A 286 -13.27 -18.76 5.48
CA LEU A 286 -13.06 -17.58 6.29
C LEU A 286 -13.71 -17.80 7.67
N ALA A 287 -12.94 -17.58 8.74
CA ALA A 287 -13.49 -17.57 10.08
C ALA A 287 -14.27 -16.26 10.28
N PHE A 288 -15.49 -16.38 10.80
CA PHE A 288 -16.36 -15.26 11.11
C PHE A 288 -16.96 -15.43 12.50
N THR A 289 -16.95 -14.37 13.29
CA THR A 289 -17.52 -14.39 14.65
C THR A 289 -18.78 -13.55 14.72
N ARG A 290 -19.91 -14.22 14.99
CA ARG A 290 -21.12 -13.51 15.41
C ARG A 290 -20.99 -13.17 16.89
N THR A 291 -20.89 -11.87 17.21
CA THR A 291 -20.82 -11.38 18.58
C THR A 291 -22.23 -11.28 19.19
N ALA A 292 -22.33 -11.35 20.53
CA ALA A 292 -23.63 -11.28 21.22
C ALA A 292 -24.28 -9.89 21.12
N LYS A 293 -23.47 -8.84 20.97
CA LYS A 293 -23.87 -7.44 20.81
C LYS A 293 -22.83 -6.69 19.97
N PRO A 294 -23.18 -5.54 19.38
CA PRO A 294 -22.20 -4.68 18.72
C PRO A 294 -21.05 -4.28 19.66
N GLU A 295 -19.84 -4.37 19.15
CA GLU A 295 -18.62 -3.97 19.87
C GLU A 295 -18.41 -2.47 19.68
N THR A 296 -18.47 -1.69 20.76
CA THR A 296 -18.36 -0.22 20.72
C THR A 296 -17.12 0.33 21.43
N LYS A 297 -16.48 -0.45 22.29
CA LYS A 297 -15.31 0.00 23.06
C LYS A 297 -14.09 0.19 22.15
N GLY A 298 -13.37 1.29 22.36
CA GLY A 298 -12.15 1.63 21.64
C GLY A 298 -12.43 2.16 20.23
N VAL A 299 -11.50 1.94 19.32
CA VAL A 299 -11.61 2.37 17.92
C VAL A 299 -12.09 1.19 17.06
N ARG A 300 -13.20 1.38 16.36
CA ARG A 300 -13.82 0.37 15.50
C ARG A 300 -14.09 0.96 14.13
N ILE A 301 -14.10 0.11 13.12
CA ILE A 301 -14.46 0.47 11.75
C ILE A 301 -15.81 -0.16 11.42
N ASP A 302 -16.78 0.62 11.00
CA ASP A 302 -18.05 0.07 10.55
C ASP A 302 -17.97 -0.48 9.11
N ARG A 303 -19.03 -1.12 8.64
CA ARG A 303 -19.10 -1.74 7.30
C ARG A 303 -19.06 -0.73 6.14
N ARG A 304 -19.20 0.56 6.42
CA ARG A 304 -19.05 1.67 5.47
C ARG A 304 -17.65 2.27 5.50
N GLY A 305 -16.74 1.72 6.33
CA GLY A 305 -15.40 2.23 6.56
C GLY A 305 -15.34 3.42 7.52
N ILE A 306 -16.45 3.80 8.18
CA ILE A 306 -16.44 4.91 9.14
C ILE A 306 -15.80 4.44 10.44
N THR A 307 -14.89 5.26 10.93
CA THR A 307 -14.24 5.07 12.22
C THR A 307 -15.18 5.48 13.34
N HIS A 308 -15.25 4.69 14.41
CA HIS A 308 -15.97 4.99 15.65
C HIS A 308 -15.00 4.93 16.82
N ILE A 309 -15.06 5.90 17.70
CA ILE A 309 -14.33 5.91 18.98
C ILE A 309 -15.36 5.81 20.09
N ASP A 310 -15.31 4.70 20.84
CA ASP A 310 -16.29 4.38 21.88
C ASP A 310 -17.76 4.55 21.40
N GLY A 311 -18.02 4.05 20.18
CA GLY A 311 -19.33 4.09 19.54
C GLY A 311 -19.70 5.42 18.88
N LYS A 312 -18.87 6.47 18.97
CA LYS A 312 -19.13 7.76 18.33
C LYS A 312 -18.40 7.85 16.98
N PRO A 313 -19.08 8.23 15.89
CA PRO A 313 -18.43 8.36 14.58
C PRO A 313 -17.34 9.42 14.60
N PHE A 314 -16.23 9.13 13.93
CA PHE A 314 -15.03 9.96 13.89
C PHE A 314 -14.44 9.95 12.48
N PHE A 315 -14.05 11.10 11.97
CA PHE A 315 -13.33 11.23 10.71
C PHE A 315 -11.89 11.66 11.03
N PRO A 316 -10.89 10.77 10.91
CA PRO A 316 -9.50 11.16 11.11
C PRO A 316 -9.10 12.27 10.12
N LEU A 317 -8.73 13.41 10.66
CA LEU A 317 -8.23 14.56 9.90
C LEU A 317 -6.94 15.03 10.56
N GLY A 318 -5.80 14.72 9.96
CA GLY A 318 -4.52 14.93 10.60
C GLY A 318 -3.36 15.07 9.65
N MET A 319 -2.16 15.03 10.22
CA MET A 319 -0.92 15.10 9.46
C MET A 319 0.17 14.22 10.09
N PHE A 320 1.08 13.77 9.23
CA PHE A 320 2.37 13.26 9.68
C PHE A 320 3.24 14.37 10.26
N MET A 321 3.99 14.05 11.31
CA MET A 321 5.00 14.91 11.91
C MET A 321 6.21 14.08 12.36
N TRP A 322 7.34 14.73 12.62
CA TRP A 322 8.52 14.00 13.07
C TRP A 322 8.39 13.58 14.54
N ARG A 323 8.02 14.53 15.41
CA ARG A 323 7.81 14.30 16.85
C ARG A 323 6.60 15.07 17.35
N ALA A 324 5.94 14.54 18.35
CA ALA A 324 4.81 15.15 19.05
C ALA A 324 5.27 15.91 20.31
N THR A 325 6.31 16.78 20.19
CA THR A 325 6.74 17.59 21.33
C THR A 325 5.66 18.58 21.75
N PRO A 326 5.64 19.07 23.01
CA PRO A 326 4.68 20.05 23.46
C PRO A 326 4.57 21.28 22.56
N GLU A 327 5.70 21.81 22.07
CA GLU A 327 5.73 22.98 21.19
C GLU A 327 5.05 22.69 19.83
N VAL A 328 5.31 21.52 19.25
CA VAL A 328 4.68 21.07 18.00
C VAL A 328 3.18 20.86 18.22
N ILE A 329 2.79 20.21 19.29
CA ILE A 329 1.39 19.95 19.63
C ILE A 329 0.64 21.26 19.93
N ASP A 330 1.26 22.23 20.62
CA ASP A 330 0.66 23.54 20.88
C ASP A 330 0.39 24.33 19.58
N HIS A 331 1.30 24.25 18.62
CA HIS A 331 1.07 24.87 17.31
C HIS A 331 0.00 24.10 16.53
N PHE A 332 0.12 22.79 16.45
CA PHE A 332 -0.77 21.91 15.68
C PHE A 332 -2.22 21.94 16.17
N SER A 333 -2.43 22.02 17.48
CA SER A 333 -3.76 22.07 18.10
C SER A 333 -4.54 23.38 17.82
N LYS A 334 -3.89 24.40 17.26
CA LYS A 334 -4.57 25.64 16.81
C LYS A 334 -5.25 25.46 15.46
N GLY A 335 -4.93 24.39 14.73
CA GLY A 335 -5.54 24.06 13.43
C GLY A 335 -6.80 23.22 13.55
N PRO A 336 -7.40 22.84 12.41
CA PRO A 336 -8.63 22.07 12.34
C PRO A 336 -8.48 20.58 12.62
N PHE A 337 -7.27 20.10 12.85
CA PHE A 337 -6.90 18.69 12.92
C PHE A 337 -7.33 18.06 14.26
N ASN A 338 -7.70 16.78 14.20
CA ASN A 338 -8.13 15.99 15.36
C ASN A 338 -7.21 14.80 15.67
N CYS A 339 -6.21 14.54 14.81
CA CYS A 339 -5.21 13.51 15.05
C CYS A 339 -3.86 13.87 14.42
N CYS A 340 -2.81 13.17 14.87
CA CYS A 340 -1.47 13.29 14.30
C CYS A 340 -0.79 11.91 14.23
N MET A 341 0.22 11.81 13.35
CA MET A 341 1.06 10.63 13.18
C MET A 341 2.53 11.01 13.31
N PRO A 342 3.13 10.88 14.51
CA PRO A 342 4.55 11.14 14.71
C PRO A 342 5.40 9.93 14.30
N TYR A 343 6.39 10.13 13.41
CA TYR A 343 7.36 9.09 13.00
C TYR A 343 8.32 8.66 14.13
N ALA A 344 8.68 9.59 15.01
CA ALA A 344 9.37 9.20 16.24
C ALA A 344 8.31 8.78 17.25
N ALA A 345 8.26 7.49 17.54
CA ALA A 345 7.32 6.91 18.50
C ALA A 345 7.25 7.76 19.78
N PRO A 346 6.08 8.33 20.11
CA PRO A 346 5.96 9.26 21.21
C PRO A 346 6.14 8.59 22.57
N THR A 347 6.70 9.32 23.50
CA THR A 347 6.77 8.95 24.90
C THR A 347 5.39 9.06 25.55
N LYS A 348 5.24 8.46 26.75
CA LYS A 348 3.99 8.60 27.51
C LYS A 348 3.64 10.07 27.78
N ALA A 349 4.62 10.89 28.12
CA ALA A 349 4.40 12.33 28.37
C ALA A 349 3.92 13.07 27.10
N GLU A 350 4.47 12.76 25.93
CA GLU A 350 4.01 13.33 24.66
C GLU A 350 2.58 12.85 24.30
N MET A 351 2.25 11.58 24.60
CA MET A 351 0.89 11.05 24.45
C MET A 351 -0.10 11.74 25.40
N ASP A 352 0.25 11.87 26.67
CA ASP A 352 -0.56 12.58 27.68
C ASP A 352 -0.80 14.04 27.24
N TYR A 353 0.24 14.71 26.71
CA TYR A 353 0.14 16.09 26.25
C TYR A 353 -0.76 16.23 25.03
N ALA A 354 -0.62 15.37 24.03
CA ALA A 354 -1.51 15.33 22.86
C ALA A 354 -2.98 15.11 23.30
N ASN A 355 -3.21 14.18 24.22
CA ASN A 355 -4.53 13.93 24.79
C ASN A 355 -5.12 15.17 25.49
N SER A 356 -4.30 15.94 26.23
CA SER A 356 -4.74 17.16 26.91
C SER A 356 -5.20 18.26 25.94
N LYS A 357 -4.75 18.20 24.69
CA LYS A 357 -5.16 19.09 23.60
C LYS A 357 -6.29 18.51 22.74
N GLY A 358 -6.86 17.34 23.11
CA GLY A 358 -7.93 16.68 22.37
C GLY A 358 -7.49 15.97 21.09
N LEU A 359 -6.18 15.79 20.88
CA LEU A 359 -5.63 15.13 19.71
C LEU A 359 -5.53 13.61 19.92
N LYS A 360 -5.92 12.85 18.91
CA LYS A 360 -5.63 11.43 18.80
C LYS A 360 -4.29 11.20 18.13
N VAL A 361 -3.64 10.08 18.44
CA VAL A 361 -2.30 9.75 17.96
C VAL A 361 -2.33 8.38 17.26
N ILE A 362 -1.84 8.35 16.03
CA ILE A 362 -1.49 7.12 15.34
C ILE A 362 -0.07 6.77 15.77
N TYR A 363 0.08 5.68 16.54
CA TYR A 363 1.35 5.34 17.19
C TYR A 363 2.27 4.56 16.25
N ASP A 364 3.52 5.02 16.11
CA ASP A 364 4.49 4.44 15.19
C ASP A 364 5.20 3.19 15.73
N ILE A 365 5.04 2.08 15.00
CA ILE A 365 5.83 0.85 15.10
C ILE A 365 6.23 0.29 13.72
N HIS A 366 6.10 1.10 12.63
CA HIS A 366 6.39 0.66 11.27
C HIS A 366 7.86 0.25 11.05
N ALA A 367 8.78 0.86 11.76
CA ALA A 367 10.22 0.63 11.59
C ALA A 367 10.79 -0.42 12.57
N CYS A 368 9.94 -1.34 13.05
CA CYS A 368 10.32 -2.35 14.05
C CYS A 368 10.61 -3.73 13.46
N TYR A 369 10.80 -3.85 12.14
CA TYR A 369 11.13 -5.12 11.49
C TYR A 369 12.64 -5.37 11.46
N ALA A 370 13.08 -6.51 12.00
CA ALA A 370 14.49 -6.91 11.96
C ALA A 370 14.99 -6.96 10.50
N GLY A 371 16.16 -6.40 10.26
CA GLY A 371 16.72 -6.18 8.92
C GLY A 371 16.51 -4.78 8.36
N LEU A 372 15.64 -3.95 8.95
CA LEU A 372 15.59 -2.53 8.66
C LEU A 372 16.61 -1.76 9.50
N LYS A 373 17.21 -0.73 8.90
CA LYS A 373 18.18 0.12 9.61
C LYS A 373 17.64 0.69 10.92
N TRP A 374 16.41 1.20 10.89
CA TRP A 374 15.74 1.79 12.06
C TRP A 374 15.44 0.79 13.18
N ALA A 375 15.23 -0.48 12.82
CA ALA A 375 15.05 -1.55 13.78
C ALA A 375 16.37 -1.81 14.55
N THR A 376 17.49 -1.84 13.84
CA THR A 376 18.82 -2.01 14.46
C THR A 376 19.13 -0.89 15.44
N ASP A 377 18.81 0.37 15.11
CA ASP A 377 18.99 1.52 15.99
C ASP A 377 18.12 1.42 17.28
N ARG A 378 17.08 0.60 17.28
CA ARG A 378 16.20 0.26 18.42
C ARG A 378 16.61 -1.02 19.16
N GLY A 379 17.72 -1.65 18.78
CA GLY A 379 18.20 -2.92 19.36
C GLY A 379 17.46 -4.15 18.82
N ILE A 380 16.71 -4.01 17.72
CA ILE A 380 15.98 -5.11 17.08
C ILE A 380 16.90 -5.76 16.04
N THR A 381 17.39 -6.96 16.34
CA THR A 381 18.39 -7.68 15.54
C THR A 381 17.84 -8.96 14.88
N ASN A 382 16.70 -9.46 15.36
CA ASN A 382 16.06 -10.67 14.86
C ASN A 382 14.54 -10.65 15.15
N GLU A 383 13.79 -11.61 14.63
CA GLU A 383 12.34 -11.69 14.80
C GLU A 383 11.89 -11.82 16.26
N ALA A 384 12.66 -12.47 17.11
CA ALA A 384 12.31 -12.60 18.53
C ALA A 384 12.40 -11.24 19.26
N SER A 385 13.46 -10.46 19.00
CA SER A 385 13.60 -9.09 19.54
C SER A 385 12.57 -8.12 18.95
N GLU A 386 12.16 -8.33 17.69
CA GLU A 386 11.08 -7.60 17.03
C GLU A 386 9.74 -7.82 17.76
N VAL A 387 9.33 -9.08 17.93
CA VAL A 387 8.10 -9.45 18.66
C VAL A 387 8.14 -8.91 20.10
N ALA A 388 9.28 -9.01 20.79
CA ALA A 388 9.43 -8.50 22.14
C ALA A 388 9.24 -6.97 22.21
N TYR A 389 9.85 -6.22 21.29
CA TYR A 389 9.73 -4.77 21.21
C TYR A 389 8.30 -4.33 20.94
N VAL A 390 7.66 -4.89 19.89
CA VAL A 390 6.27 -4.57 19.55
C VAL A 390 5.33 -4.92 20.70
N THR A 391 5.51 -6.09 21.33
CA THR A 391 4.72 -6.50 22.51
C THR A 391 4.82 -5.50 23.64
N GLN A 392 6.04 -5.02 23.93
CA GLN A 392 6.26 -4.01 24.96
C GLN A 392 5.51 -2.71 24.65
N ARG A 393 5.66 -2.19 23.41
CA ARG A 393 5.03 -0.92 23.02
C ARG A 393 3.50 -1.02 23.03
N VAL A 394 2.95 -2.10 22.46
CA VAL A 394 1.50 -2.30 22.45
C VAL A 394 0.94 -2.40 23.87
N LYS A 395 1.54 -3.18 24.76
CA LYS A 395 1.09 -3.29 26.16
C LYS A 395 1.19 -1.97 26.93
N GLU A 396 2.19 -1.13 26.61
CA GLU A 396 2.39 0.16 27.25
C GLU A 396 1.31 1.18 26.89
N PHE A 397 0.87 1.19 25.62
CA PHE A 397 0.02 2.27 25.11
C PHE A 397 -1.41 1.87 24.70
N ARG A 398 -1.76 0.58 24.66
CA ARG A 398 -3.09 0.11 24.22
C ARG A 398 -4.28 0.67 24.99
N ASP A 399 -4.07 1.07 26.24
CA ASP A 399 -5.11 1.64 27.09
C ASP A 399 -5.00 3.18 27.17
N HIS A 400 -4.12 3.79 26.37
CA HIS A 400 -3.92 5.24 26.39
C HIS A 400 -5.03 5.98 25.64
N PRO A 401 -5.70 6.98 26.24
CA PRO A 401 -6.89 7.63 25.65
C PRO A 401 -6.60 8.39 24.34
N ALA A 402 -5.35 8.79 24.08
CA ALA A 402 -4.97 9.41 22.83
C ALA A 402 -4.77 8.41 21.68
N LEU A 403 -4.62 7.11 21.95
CA LEU A 403 -4.35 6.14 20.89
C LEU A 403 -5.51 6.04 19.90
N LEU A 404 -5.22 6.15 18.61
CA LEU A 404 -6.18 5.99 17.51
C LEU A 404 -5.94 4.68 16.74
N ALA A 405 -4.68 4.41 16.39
CA ALA A 405 -4.29 3.25 15.61
C ALA A 405 -2.80 2.95 15.77
N TRP A 406 -2.39 1.75 15.35
CA TRP A 406 -1.01 1.32 15.26
C TRP A 406 -0.52 1.48 13.82
N TYR A 407 0.50 2.30 13.57
CA TYR A 407 1.15 2.44 12.27
C TYR A 407 2.20 1.35 12.12
N ILE A 408 1.90 0.33 11.29
CA ILE A 408 2.71 -0.90 11.24
C ILE A 408 3.48 -1.07 9.93
N ASN A 409 3.21 -0.29 8.90
CA ASN A 409 3.91 -0.37 7.63
C ASN A 409 4.00 0.98 6.95
N ASP A 410 5.19 1.27 6.39
CA ASP A 410 5.51 2.42 5.55
C ASP A 410 6.14 1.91 4.25
N GLU A 411 5.29 1.62 3.25
CA GLU A 411 5.67 1.24 1.89
C GLU A 411 6.48 -0.07 1.73
N LEU A 412 6.49 -0.97 2.73
CA LEU A 412 7.10 -2.29 2.54
C LEU A 412 6.25 -3.12 1.58
N GLY A 413 6.92 -3.78 0.61
CA GLY A 413 6.28 -4.53 -0.46
C GLY A 413 5.75 -5.92 -0.05
N LEU A 414 5.20 -6.66 -1.02
CA LEU A 414 4.64 -8.01 -0.81
C LEU A 414 5.66 -9.05 -0.34
N ASP A 415 6.95 -8.85 -0.57
CA ASP A 415 8.02 -9.67 -0.01
C ASP A 415 8.05 -9.67 1.52
N TRP A 416 7.43 -8.67 2.17
CA TRP A 416 7.25 -8.56 3.61
C TRP A 416 5.91 -9.08 4.13
N ILE A 417 4.98 -9.50 3.26
CA ILE A 417 3.58 -9.74 3.63
C ILE A 417 3.40 -10.73 4.80
N LYS A 418 4.22 -11.77 4.87
CA LYS A 418 4.14 -12.75 5.99
C LYS A 418 4.45 -12.09 7.33
N ARG A 419 5.43 -11.20 7.36
CA ARG A 419 5.81 -10.46 8.58
C ARG A 419 4.82 -9.34 8.89
N LEU A 420 4.33 -8.64 7.87
CA LEU A 420 3.29 -7.62 8.03
C LEU A 420 2.00 -8.23 8.61
N ALA A 421 1.58 -9.39 8.10
CA ALA A 421 0.43 -10.12 8.63
C ALA A 421 0.66 -10.57 10.09
N ALA A 422 1.85 -11.11 10.38
CA ALA A 422 2.20 -11.51 11.75
C ALA A 422 2.20 -10.32 12.74
N HIS A 423 2.67 -9.14 12.32
CA HIS A 423 2.60 -7.92 13.14
C HIS A 423 1.17 -7.43 13.33
N ARG A 424 0.36 -7.43 12.27
CA ARG A 424 -1.06 -7.09 12.37
C ARG A 424 -1.78 -8.01 13.35
N ASP A 425 -1.55 -9.32 13.26
CA ASP A 425 -2.16 -10.33 14.14
C ASP A 425 -1.67 -10.18 15.58
N LEU A 426 -0.39 -9.89 15.79
CA LEU A 426 0.16 -9.60 17.11
C LEU A 426 -0.48 -8.36 17.74
N CYS A 427 -0.64 -7.28 16.95
CA CYS A 427 -1.34 -6.08 17.42
C CYS A 427 -2.79 -6.39 17.78
N GLU A 428 -3.53 -7.12 16.94
CA GLU A 428 -4.91 -7.52 17.23
C GLU A 428 -5.02 -8.38 18.50
N GLN A 429 -4.10 -9.33 18.70
CA GLN A 429 -4.06 -10.19 19.89
C GLN A 429 -3.80 -9.40 21.16
N LEU A 430 -2.88 -8.46 21.13
CA LEU A 430 -2.46 -7.67 22.31
C LEU A 430 -3.39 -6.49 22.58
N ASP A 431 -3.97 -5.93 21.52
CA ASP A 431 -4.88 -4.79 21.55
C ASP A 431 -6.06 -4.99 20.59
N PRO A 432 -7.12 -5.63 21.05
CA PRO A 432 -8.34 -5.80 20.25
C PRO A 432 -9.09 -4.47 20.04
N ASN A 433 -8.70 -3.38 20.69
CA ASN A 433 -9.47 -2.12 20.74
C ASN A 433 -8.99 -1.06 19.73
N HIS A 434 -7.87 -1.23 19.06
CA HIS A 434 -7.37 -0.26 18.09
C HIS A 434 -6.97 -0.94 16.79
N PRO A 435 -7.29 -0.34 15.61
CA PRO A 435 -6.92 -0.88 14.32
C PRO A 435 -5.42 -0.71 14.04
N THR A 436 -4.92 -1.49 13.09
CA THR A 436 -3.66 -1.23 12.41
C THR A 436 -3.88 -0.38 11.17
N TRP A 437 -2.97 0.57 10.90
CA TRP A 437 -2.97 1.41 9.72
C TRP A 437 -1.63 1.28 8.98
N VAL A 438 -1.67 1.40 7.65
CA VAL A 438 -0.48 1.32 6.78
C VAL A 438 -0.51 2.41 5.71
N ALA A 439 0.67 2.90 5.30
CA ALA A 439 0.85 3.70 4.10
C ALA A 439 1.39 2.83 2.96
N HIS A 440 0.89 3.04 1.73
CA HIS A 440 1.31 2.24 0.59
C HIS A 440 1.13 2.97 -0.75
N TYR A 441 2.21 3.12 -1.53
CA TYR A 441 2.16 3.81 -2.82
C TYR A 441 1.93 2.86 -4.01
N MET A 442 2.30 1.57 -3.89
CA MET A 442 2.12 0.56 -4.95
C MET A 442 0.69 0.03 -4.93
N VAL A 443 -0.26 0.87 -5.38
CA VAL A 443 -1.70 0.59 -5.24
C VAL A 443 -2.18 -0.64 -6.01
N GLU A 444 -1.45 -1.07 -7.04
CA GLU A 444 -1.80 -2.24 -7.87
C GLU A 444 -1.66 -3.58 -7.13
N ASP A 445 -0.85 -3.64 -6.07
CA ASP A 445 -0.63 -4.87 -5.30
C ASP A 445 -1.33 -4.87 -3.92
N ILE A 446 -2.11 -3.83 -3.61
CA ILE A 446 -2.86 -3.69 -2.33
C ILE A 446 -3.66 -4.94 -1.99
N ARG A 447 -4.24 -5.61 -2.99
CA ARG A 447 -5.00 -6.85 -2.76
C ARG A 447 -4.16 -7.95 -2.10
N GLY A 448 -2.89 -8.05 -2.45
CA GLY A 448 -1.94 -8.95 -1.81
C GLY A 448 -1.62 -8.57 -0.37
N HIS A 449 -1.71 -7.27 -0.04
CA HIS A 449 -1.45 -6.74 1.30
C HIS A 449 -2.61 -6.85 2.28
N LEU A 450 -3.82 -7.26 1.85
CA LEU A 450 -5.01 -7.36 2.71
C LEU A 450 -4.81 -8.10 4.05
N PRO A 451 -3.97 -9.16 4.16
CA PRO A 451 -3.69 -9.78 5.45
C PRO A 451 -2.91 -8.88 6.43
N GLY A 452 -2.24 -7.85 5.94
CA GLY A 452 -1.27 -7.03 6.70
C GLY A 452 -1.85 -5.78 7.34
N PHE A 453 -3.16 -5.48 7.24
CA PHE A 453 -3.73 -4.25 7.80
C PHE A 453 -5.24 -4.33 8.07
N ASP A 454 -5.73 -3.43 8.91
CA ASP A 454 -7.15 -3.15 9.11
C ASP A 454 -7.60 -1.93 8.29
N VAL A 455 -6.76 -0.90 8.21
CA VAL A 455 -7.00 0.38 7.51
C VAL A 455 -5.83 0.67 6.59
N ILE A 456 -6.11 1.20 5.39
CA ILE A 456 -5.10 1.54 4.38
C ILE A 456 -5.08 3.04 4.10
N GLY A 457 -3.89 3.61 3.88
CA GLY A 457 -3.67 4.89 3.24
C GLY A 457 -2.85 4.71 1.98
N SER A 458 -3.32 5.24 0.85
CA SER A 458 -2.46 5.41 -0.33
C SER A 458 -1.94 6.84 -0.39
N ASP A 459 -0.73 6.99 -0.89
CA ASP A 459 0.05 8.22 -0.82
C ASP A 459 0.60 8.68 -2.18
N PRO A 460 -0.29 8.94 -3.16
CA PRO A 460 0.10 9.54 -4.43
C PRO A 460 0.60 10.96 -4.20
N TYR A 461 1.82 11.25 -4.66
CA TYR A 461 2.45 12.56 -4.53
C TYR A 461 2.72 13.16 -5.92
N PRO A 462 1.67 13.62 -6.63
CA PRO A 462 1.77 14.04 -8.03
C PRO A 462 2.55 15.33 -8.23
N ILE A 463 2.63 16.21 -7.23
CA ILE A 463 3.30 17.52 -7.35
C ILE A 463 4.82 17.32 -7.22
N CYS A 464 5.45 16.79 -8.27
CA CYS A 464 6.87 16.41 -8.25
C CYS A 464 7.76 17.27 -9.17
N GLN A 465 7.17 18.20 -9.93
CA GLN A 465 7.88 19.08 -10.87
C GLN A 465 7.14 20.41 -11.07
N THR A 466 7.81 21.36 -11.70
CA THR A 466 7.18 22.61 -12.15
C THR A 466 6.24 22.34 -13.33
N GLY A 467 5.25 23.20 -13.54
CA GLY A 467 4.21 23.03 -14.57
C GLY A 467 2.94 22.40 -14.00
N ASP A 468 2.16 21.75 -14.87
CA ASP A 468 0.89 21.10 -14.54
C ASP A 468 1.13 19.59 -14.34
N PRO A 469 1.37 19.12 -13.12
CA PRO A 469 1.59 17.72 -12.84
C PRO A 469 0.28 16.90 -12.97
N PRO A 470 0.34 15.56 -13.12
CA PRO A 470 -0.84 14.73 -13.29
C PRO A 470 -1.63 14.55 -11.98
N ILE A 471 -2.25 15.61 -11.49
CA ILE A 471 -2.96 15.64 -10.20
C ILE A 471 -4.14 14.65 -10.15
N SER A 472 -4.69 14.22 -11.31
CA SER A 472 -5.70 13.15 -11.41
C SER A 472 -5.20 11.80 -10.91
N GLN A 473 -3.89 11.63 -10.75
CA GLN A 473 -3.30 10.43 -10.15
C GLN A 473 -3.90 10.14 -8.77
N VAL A 474 -4.28 11.15 -8.01
CA VAL A 474 -4.93 10.99 -6.69
C VAL A 474 -6.25 10.23 -6.81
N MET A 475 -7.09 10.61 -7.77
CA MET A 475 -8.36 9.95 -8.09
C MET A 475 -8.12 8.50 -8.53
N GLU A 476 -7.19 8.29 -9.45
CA GLU A 476 -6.89 6.96 -10.01
C GLU A 476 -6.35 6.01 -8.94
N HIS A 477 -5.36 6.44 -8.14
CA HIS A 477 -4.81 5.65 -7.05
C HIS A 477 -5.88 5.29 -6.01
N THR A 478 -6.77 6.23 -5.68
CA THR A 478 -7.84 5.94 -4.71
C THR A 478 -8.85 4.94 -5.26
N ARG A 479 -9.19 5.00 -6.54
CA ARG A 479 -10.06 4.01 -7.21
C ARG A 479 -9.44 2.62 -7.20
N ILE A 480 -8.15 2.52 -7.54
CA ILE A 480 -7.41 1.26 -7.52
C ILE A 480 -7.35 0.72 -6.09
N THR A 481 -7.01 1.57 -5.10
CA THR A 481 -7.01 1.19 -3.68
C THR A 481 -8.37 0.65 -3.26
N ARG A 482 -9.46 1.36 -3.55
CA ARG A 482 -10.83 0.93 -3.20
C ARG A 482 -11.20 -0.40 -3.84
N LYS A 483 -10.84 -0.61 -5.12
CA LYS A 483 -11.02 -1.89 -5.81
C LYS A 483 -10.16 -2.98 -5.15
N GLY A 484 -8.91 -2.68 -4.84
CA GLY A 484 -7.97 -3.60 -4.18
C GLY A 484 -8.50 -4.13 -2.85
N VAL A 485 -9.16 -3.29 -2.07
CA VAL A 485 -9.78 -3.66 -0.79
C VAL A 485 -11.26 -4.04 -0.90
N PHE A 486 -11.82 -4.25 -2.10
CA PHE A 486 -13.24 -4.54 -2.36
C PHE A 486 -14.22 -3.49 -1.80
N GLY A 487 -13.78 -2.27 -1.51
CA GLY A 487 -14.55 -1.31 -0.73
C GLY A 487 -14.83 -1.74 0.71
N ALA A 488 -14.19 -2.80 1.19
CA ALA A 488 -14.45 -3.50 2.46
C ALA A 488 -13.45 -3.13 3.58
N ARG A 489 -12.57 -2.15 3.35
CA ARG A 489 -11.65 -1.60 4.36
C ARG A 489 -11.77 -0.08 4.37
N ALA A 490 -11.55 0.52 5.54
CA ALA A 490 -11.43 1.96 5.66
C ALA A 490 -10.16 2.46 4.95
N MET A 491 -10.26 3.63 4.34
CA MET A 491 -9.18 4.31 3.65
C MET A 491 -8.90 5.65 4.34
N TRP A 492 -7.81 5.75 5.13
CA TRP A 492 -7.30 7.01 5.65
C TRP A 492 -6.15 7.45 4.74
N GLN A 493 -6.50 8.24 3.73
CA GLN A 493 -5.62 8.59 2.62
C GLN A 493 -4.60 9.67 2.98
N ILE A 494 -3.54 9.77 2.19
CA ILE A 494 -2.37 10.58 2.54
C ILE A 494 -2.12 11.67 1.49
N PRO A 495 -2.80 12.83 1.60
CA PRO A 495 -2.59 13.97 0.70
C PRO A 495 -1.17 14.53 0.79
N GLN A 496 -0.61 14.94 -0.37
CA GLN A 496 0.68 15.61 -0.43
C GLN A 496 0.60 17.03 0.14
N ALA A 497 1.49 17.33 1.08
CA ALA A 497 1.66 18.66 1.64
C ALA A 497 3.13 19.10 1.68
N PHE A 498 4.00 18.57 0.81
CA PHE A 498 5.43 18.84 0.79
C PHE A 498 5.96 19.08 -0.62
N ASP A 499 7.17 19.67 -0.70
CA ASP A 499 7.96 19.83 -1.93
C ASP A 499 9.02 18.72 -2.01
N TRP A 500 9.08 18.00 -3.12
CA TRP A 500 10.13 17.03 -3.39
C TRP A 500 11.54 17.60 -3.31
N GLY A 501 11.74 18.90 -3.56
CA GLY A 501 13.02 19.58 -3.41
C GLY A 501 13.58 19.54 -1.98
N GLY A 502 12.74 19.36 -0.98
CA GLY A 502 13.16 19.12 0.41
C GLY A 502 13.80 17.75 0.64
N TYR A 503 13.60 16.81 -0.28
CA TYR A 503 14.13 15.43 -0.25
C TYR A 503 15.15 15.17 -1.37
N ARG A 504 14.97 15.83 -2.53
CA ARG A 504 15.81 15.71 -3.72
C ARG A 504 16.54 17.03 -3.93
N VAL A 505 17.52 17.32 -3.08
CA VAL A 505 18.21 18.62 -3.04
C VAL A 505 18.86 19.00 -4.38
N GLN A 506 19.33 18.00 -5.16
CA GLN A 506 19.90 18.20 -6.50
C GLN A 506 18.85 18.68 -7.52
N ASP A 507 17.56 18.43 -7.28
CA ASP A 507 16.45 18.79 -8.17
C ASP A 507 15.59 19.92 -7.62
N LYS A 508 16.02 20.58 -6.55
CA LYS A 508 15.25 21.59 -5.83
C LYS A 508 14.66 22.69 -6.72
N ASP A 509 15.38 23.07 -7.80
CA ASP A 509 14.93 24.12 -8.71
C ASP A 509 13.93 23.63 -9.77
N LYS A 510 13.74 22.30 -9.88
CA LYS A 510 12.79 21.66 -10.79
C LYS A 510 11.48 21.24 -10.11
N THR A 511 11.40 21.40 -8.80
CA THR A 511 10.23 21.01 -8.00
C THR A 511 9.56 22.24 -7.38
N ARG A 512 8.41 22.07 -6.80
CA ARG A 512 7.69 23.09 -6.05
C ARG A 512 6.73 22.47 -5.02
N PRO A 513 6.35 23.20 -3.97
CA PRO A 513 5.28 22.74 -3.10
C PRO A 513 3.91 22.83 -3.80
N PRO A 514 2.90 22.06 -3.35
CA PRO A 514 1.54 22.21 -3.85
C PRO A 514 0.96 23.59 -3.46
N THR A 515 0.22 24.18 -4.39
CA THR A 515 -0.58 25.39 -4.12
C THR A 515 -1.76 25.06 -3.19
N PHE A 516 -2.46 26.08 -2.71
CA PHE A 516 -3.70 25.87 -1.95
C PHE A 516 -4.75 25.10 -2.77
N ASP A 517 -4.96 25.49 -4.04
CA ASP A 517 -5.96 24.87 -4.89
C ASP A 517 -5.61 23.40 -5.21
N GLU A 518 -4.33 23.08 -5.36
CA GLU A 518 -3.87 21.69 -5.53
C GLU A 518 -4.06 20.86 -4.26
N MET A 519 -3.67 21.39 -3.08
CA MET A 519 -3.91 20.70 -1.79
C MET A 519 -5.40 20.47 -1.57
N ARG A 520 -6.23 21.49 -1.84
CA ARG A 520 -7.68 21.41 -1.77
C ARG A 520 -8.21 20.34 -2.72
N ASN A 521 -7.83 20.39 -3.97
CA ASN A 521 -8.29 19.48 -5.00
C ASN A 521 -7.91 18.01 -4.67
N MET A 522 -6.67 17.76 -4.25
CA MET A 522 -6.23 16.41 -3.82
C MET A 522 -7.07 15.88 -2.65
N ALA A 523 -7.31 16.68 -1.61
CA ALA A 523 -8.12 16.28 -0.47
C ALA A 523 -9.55 15.89 -0.90
N TRP A 524 -10.16 16.69 -1.78
CA TRP A 524 -11.50 16.43 -2.27
C TRP A 524 -11.59 15.27 -3.27
N GLN A 525 -10.56 15.00 -4.06
CA GLN A 525 -10.47 13.78 -4.87
C GLN A 525 -10.53 12.54 -3.98
N PHE A 526 -9.72 12.48 -2.92
CA PHE A 526 -9.73 11.37 -1.97
C PHE A 526 -11.12 11.14 -1.36
N ILE A 527 -11.77 12.21 -0.90
CA ILE A 527 -13.11 12.15 -0.30
C ILE A 527 -14.15 11.68 -1.32
N ALA A 528 -14.11 12.20 -2.54
CA ALA A 528 -15.03 11.80 -3.61
C ALA A 528 -14.87 10.32 -3.98
N GLU A 529 -13.67 9.78 -3.95
CA GLU A 529 -13.37 8.37 -4.26
C GLU A 529 -13.51 7.43 -3.07
N GLY A 530 -13.95 7.92 -1.91
CA GLY A 530 -14.35 7.07 -0.80
C GLY A 530 -13.45 7.09 0.43
N ALA A 531 -12.51 8.02 0.54
CA ALA A 531 -11.72 8.17 1.76
C ALA A 531 -12.61 8.38 3.00
N ASN A 532 -12.20 7.74 4.10
CA ASN A 532 -12.84 7.80 5.41
C ASN A 532 -11.98 8.58 6.43
N GLY A 533 -10.83 9.11 6.00
CA GLY A 533 -9.92 9.96 6.76
C GLY A 533 -8.84 10.52 5.85
N LEU A 534 -8.18 11.59 6.30
CA LEU A 534 -7.07 12.24 5.62
C LEU A 534 -5.94 12.51 6.61
N ILE A 535 -4.74 11.97 6.34
CA ILE A 535 -3.54 12.15 7.17
C ILE A 535 -2.44 12.68 6.26
N SER A 536 -2.37 13.99 6.08
CA SER A 536 -1.49 14.61 5.08
C SER A 536 -0.01 14.47 5.41
N TYR A 537 0.81 14.18 4.41
CA TYR A 537 2.27 14.14 4.51
C TYR A 537 2.86 15.47 4.03
N SER A 538 3.62 16.25 4.80
CA SER A 538 3.81 16.16 6.24
C SER A 538 4.11 17.55 6.81
N TYR A 539 3.65 17.80 8.03
CA TYR A 539 3.94 19.01 8.80
C TYR A 539 5.44 19.28 8.95
N SER A 540 6.20 18.26 9.34
CA SER A 540 7.66 18.41 9.56
C SER A 540 8.48 18.61 8.30
N SER A 541 7.93 18.32 7.11
CA SER A 541 8.62 18.57 5.85
C SER A 541 8.81 20.04 5.56
N TRP A 542 7.95 20.91 6.12
CA TRP A 542 7.99 22.34 5.84
C TRP A 542 9.27 23.00 6.35
N GLU A 543 9.84 22.53 7.44
CA GLU A 543 11.16 22.99 7.90
C GLU A 543 12.28 22.71 6.88
N LYS A 544 12.18 21.58 6.14
CA LYS A 544 13.14 21.21 5.10
C LYS A 544 13.02 22.06 3.84
N MET A 545 11.84 22.64 3.61
CA MET A 545 11.53 23.41 2.40
C MET A 545 11.31 24.92 2.66
N LYS A 546 11.58 25.39 3.88
CA LYS A 546 11.41 26.82 4.28
C LYS A 546 12.23 27.82 3.47
N TRP A 547 13.28 27.36 2.78
CA TRP A 547 14.06 28.14 1.83
C TRP A 547 13.26 28.60 0.61
N ARG A 548 12.14 27.94 0.28
CA ARG A 548 11.23 28.28 -0.83
C ARG A 548 9.92 28.87 -0.34
N THR A 549 9.30 28.24 0.65
CA THR A 549 7.99 28.63 1.17
C THR A 549 8.04 28.66 2.70
N PRO A 550 7.65 29.78 3.33
CA PRO A 550 7.59 29.86 4.78
C PRO A 550 6.70 28.79 5.39
N VAL A 551 7.10 28.27 6.56
CA VAL A 551 6.32 27.24 7.29
C VAL A 551 4.89 27.72 7.55
N GLU A 552 4.72 28.96 7.96
CA GLU A 552 3.40 29.57 8.25
C GLU A 552 2.50 29.68 7.02
N GLU A 553 3.06 29.84 5.83
CA GLU A 553 2.28 29.83 4.59
C GLU A 553 1.74 28.44 4.29
N MET A 554 2.57 27.40 4.42
CA MET A 554 2.14 26.01 4.25
C MET A 554 1.12 25.63 5.33
N TRP A 555 1.33 26.05 6.56
CA TRP A 555 0.38 25.89 7.65
C TRP A 555 -0.97 26.53 7.34
N SER A 556 -0.97 27.77 6.85
CA SER A 556 -2.18 28.47 6.44
C SER A 556 -2.93 27.73 5.33
N ARG A 557 -2.21 27.22 4.30
CA ARG A 557 -2.81 26.41 3.22
C ARG A 557 -3.45 25.15 3.78
N ALA A 558 -2.74 24.41 4.63
CA ALA A 558 -3.23 23.18 5.22
C ALA A 558 -4.44 23.41 6.15
N CYS A 559 -4.42 24.46 6.96
CA CYS A 559 -5.53 24.82 7.82
C CYS A 559 -6.79 25.20 7.03
N ARG A 560 -6.66 26.00 5.97
CA ARG A 560 -7.79 26.37 5.10
C ARG A 560 -8.46 25.13 4.48
N VAL A 561 -7.67 24.20 3.97
CA VAL A 561 -8.20 22.92 3.44
C VAL A 561 -8.85 22.10 4.56
N GLY A 562 -8.18 22.01 5.71
CA GLY A 562 -8.68 21.28 6.87
C GLY A 562 -9.99 21.84 7.42
N GLU A 563 -10.15 23.16 7.51
CA GLU A 563 -11.39 23.81 7.96
C GLU A 563 -12.55 23.57 6.97
N GLU A 564 -12.26 23.63 5.66
CA GLU A 564 -13.26 23.31 4.64
C GLU A 564 -13.76 21.87 4.78
N VAL A 565 -12.86 20.90 4.91
CA VAL A 565 -13.19 19.47 5.12
C VAL A 565 -13.94 19.27 6.44
N LYS A 566 -13.41 19.83 7.55
CA LYS A 566 -13.99 19.74 8.89
C LYS A 566 -15.45 20.20 8.92
N SER A 567 -15.78 21.28 8.20
CA SER A 567 -17.15 21.80 8.11
C SER A 567 -18.15 20.82 7.48
N LYS A 568 -17.68 19.81 6.71
CA LYS A 568 -18.50 18.81 6.01
C LYS A 568 -18.47 17.42 6.69
N ILE A 569 -17.65 17.22 7.70
CA ILE A 569 -17.55 15.93 8.43
C ILE A 569 -18.93 15.42 8.89
N PRO A 570 -19.85 16.24 9.44
CA PRO A 570 -21.17 15.76 9.82
C PRO A 570 -21.98 15.13 8.67
N ILE A 571 -21.71 15.57 7.42
CA ILE A 571 -22.35 14.98 6.22
C ILE A 571 -21.68 13.66 5.87
N PHE A 572 -20.36 13.58 5.92
CA PHE A 572 -19.61 12.34 5.61
C PHE A 572 -19.93 11.20 6.57
N LEU A 573 -20.21 11.54 7.82
CA LEU A 573 -20.52 10.59 8.89
C LEU A 573 -22.02 10.22 8.97
N SER A 574 -22.84 10.73 8.05
CA SER A 574 -24.28 10.41 8.04
C SER A 574 -24.52 8.92 7.83
N GLU A 575 -25.49 8.38 8.56
CA GLU A 575 -25.94 6.98 8.44
C GLU A 575 -27.08 6.80 7.44
N GLU A 576 -27.61 7.89 6.92
CA GLU A 576 -28.67 7.86 5.92
C GLU A 576 -28.17 7.28 4.60
N ALA A 577 -28.99 6.42 3.97
CA ALA A 577 -28.65 5.81 2.69
C ALA A 577 -28.54 6.89 1.59
N ALA A 578 -27.33 7.04 1.05
CA ALA A 578 -27.07 7.95 -0.05
C ALA A 578 -27.54 7.35 -1.39
N PRO A 579 -28.04 8.17 -2.34
CA PRO A 579 -28.30 7.69 -3.69
C PRO A 579 -26.99 7.32 -4.37
N LYS A 580 -27.02 6.32 -5.24
CA LYS A 580 -25.89 6.01 -6.10
C LYS A 580 -25.70 7.12 -7.13
N VAL A 581 -24.46 7.60 -7.26
CA VAL A 581 -24.08 8.56 -8.29
C VAL A 581 -23.08 7.91 -9.24
N THR A 582 -23.34 8.04 -10.54
CA THR A 582 -22.48 7.49 -11.59
C THR A 582 -21.91 8.65 -12.40
N PRO A 583 -20.58 8.86 -12.42
CA PRO A 583 -19.96 9.85 -13.29
C PRO A 583 -20.12 9.43 -14.76
N ILE A 584 -20.51 10.39 -15.60
CA ILE A 584 -20.55 10.26 -17.07
C ILE A 584 -19.24 10.80 -17.63
N THR A 585 -18.78 11.92 -17.09
CA THR A 585 -17.45 12.46 -17.40
C THR A 585 -16.37 11.58 -16.77
N LYS A 586 -15.54 10.94 -17.60
CA LYS A 586 -14.56 9.91 -17.17
C LYS A 586 -13.50 10.44 -16.19
N ASP A 587 -12.95 11.63 -16.47
CA ASP A 587 -11.86 12.21 -15.69
C ASP A 587 -12.40 13.22 -14.67
N ALA A 588 -13.37 12.79 -13.87
CA ALA A 588 -13.96 13.58 -12.80
C ALA A 588 -14.38 12.65 -11.66
N SER A 589 -14.41 13.16 -10.45
CA SER A 589 -14.89 12.46 -9.26
C SER A 589 -16.22 13.03 -8.81
N VAL A 590 -17.17 12.16 -8.50
CA VAL A 590 -18.47 12.56 -7.93
C VAL A 590 -18.86 11.62 -6.79
N ARG A 591 -19.46 12.16 -5.75
CA ARG A 591 -20.01 11.37 -4.63
C ARG A 591 -21.21 12.08 -4.01
N ALA A 592 -22.17 11.32 -3.54
CA ALA A 592 -23.32 11.86 -2.81
C ALA A 592 -23.39 11.31 -1.38
N TRP A 593 -24.04 12.08 -0.52
CA TRP A 593 -24.45 11.71 0.82
C TRP A 593 -25.89 12.12 1.04
N ARG A 594 -26.58 11.49 1.97
CA ARG A 594 -27.86 11.97 2.49
C ARG A 594 -27.66 12.37 3.94
N LYS A 595 -28.15 13.55 4.30
CA LYS A 595 -28.09 14.08 5.66
C LYS A 595 -29.31 14.95 5.94
N ASP A 596 -30.05 14.63 7.00
CA ASP A 596 -31.30 15.31 7.39
C ASP A 596 -32.32 15.35 6.24
N GLY A 597 -32.44 14.20 5.52
CA GLY A 597 -33.29 14.02 4.34
C GLY A 597 -32.79 14.70 3.07
N LYS A 598 -31.76 15.55 3.12
CA LYS A 598 -31.19 16.27 1.99
C LYS A 598 -30.08 15.48 1.31
N ILE A 599 -29.99 15.63 -0.02
CA ILE A 599 -28.90 15.04 -0.80
C ILE A 599 -27.80 16.08 -0.99
N TRP A 600 -26.61 15.73 -0.56
CA TRP A 600 -25.38 16.51 -0.74
C TRP A 600 -24.51 15.84 -1.79
N LEU A 601 -24.02 16.62 -2.75
CA LEU A 601 -23.16 16.13 -3.81
C LEU A 601 -21.82 16.86 -3.79
N LEU A 602 -20.77 16.10 -4.02
CA LEU A 602 -19.43 16.55 -4.32
C LEU A 602 -19.12 16.26 -5.79
N ALA A 603 -18.62 17.26 -6.52
CA ALA A 603 -18.03 17.10 -7.84
C ALA A 603 -16.65 17.75 -7.87
N VAL A 604 -15.66 17.04 -8.43
CA VAL A 604 -14.25 17.47 -8.48
C VAL A 604 -13.74 17.41 -9.91
N ASN A 605 -13.12 18.48 -10.36
CA ASN A 605 -12.35 18.55 -11.61
C ASN A 605 -10.85 18.36 -11.30
N PRO A 606 -10.26 17.17 -11.51
CA PRO A 606 -8.86 16.90 -11.21
C PRO A 606 -7.93 17.31 -12.36
N THR A 607 -8.20 18.44 -13.03
CA THR A 607 -7.39 18.91 -14.17
C THR A 607 -7.17 20.43 -14.11
N TYR A 608 -6.13 20.90 -14.79
CA TYR A 608 -5.80 22.32 -14.94
C TYR A 608 -6.57 23.03 -16.07
N LYS A 609 -7.67 22.42 -16.54
CA LYS A 609 -8.56 23.01 -17.55
C LYS A 609 -10.00 23.07 -17.03
N PRO A 610 -10.80 24.06 -17.41
CA PRO A 610 -12.23 24.07 -17.09
C PRO A 610 -12.91 22.79 -17.60
N LYS A 611 -13.88 22.29 -16.86
CA LYS A 611 -14.59 21.04 -17.19
C LYS A 611 -16.07 21.10 -16.83
N VAL A 612 -16.92 20.57 -17.66
CA VAL A 612 -18.30 20.23 -17.29
C VAL A 612 -18.32 18.80 -16.80
N VAL A 613 -18.67 18.62 -15.53
CA VAL A 613 -18.79 17.31 -14.90
C VAL A 613 -20.25 16.87 -14.98
N GLU A 614 -20.50 15.85 -15.79
CA GLU A 614 -21.82 15.23 -15.98
C GLU A 614 -21.92 13.93 -15.16
N PHE A 615 -23.08 13.70 -14.56
CA PHE A 615 -23.35 12.53 -13.73
C PHE A 615 -24.84 12.16 -13.70
N ALA A 616 -25.13 10.91 -13.44
CA ALA A 616 -26.47 10.40 -13.16
C ALA A 616 -26.62 10.12 -11.66
N ILE A 617 -27.79 10.44 -11.10
CA ILE A 617 -28.15 10.13 -9.70
C ILE A 617 -29.31 9.14 -9.74
N GLU A 618 -29.18 8.04 -9.01
CA GLU A 618 -30.25 7.03 -8.89
C GLU A 618 -31.52 7.65 -8.29
N GLY A 619 -32.65 7.41 -8.95
CA GLY A 619 -33.94 7.98 -8.57
C GLY A 619 -34.25 9.37 -9.18
N PHE A 620 -33.31 9.95 -9.94
CA PHE A 620 -33.48 11.22 -10.64
C PHE A 620 -33.55 10.97 -12.16
N GLY A 621 -34.62 11.39 -12.81
CA GLY A 621 -34.91 11.03 -14.19
C GLY A 621 -34.00 11.63 -15.28
N LEU A 622 -33.13 12.59 -14.96
CA LEU A 622 -32.24 13.28 -15.90
C LEU A 622 -30.81 13.36 -15.39
N ASN A 623 -29.86 13.32 -16.33
CA ASN A 623 -28.47 13.62 -16.02
C ASN A 623 -28.33 15.07 -15.52
N ARG A 624 -27.41 15.26 -14.59
CA ARG A 624 -27.06 16.56 -14.02
C ARG A 624 -25.65 16.94 -14.46
N SER A 625 -25.35 18.21 -14.45
CA SER A 625 -24.00 18.71 -14.73
C SER A 625 -23.63 19.90 -13.85
N VAL A 626 -22.32 20.04 -13.63
CA VAL A 626 -21.73 21.18 -12.91
C VAL A 626 -20.52 21.66 -13.73
N SER A 627 -20.48 22.96 -14.04
CA SER A 627 -19.30 23.56 -14.64
C SER A 627 -18.28 23.91 -13.56
N LEU A 628 -17.06 23.43 -13.72
CA LEU A 628 -15.97 23.62 -12.79
C LEU A 628 -14.77 24.27 -13.47
N GLU A 629 -14.22 25.27 -12.79
CA GLU A 629 -12.94 25.90 -13.15
C GLU A 629 -11.78 24.89 -13.03
N PRO A 630 -10.56 25.21 -13.52
CA PRO A 630 -9.37 24.40 -13.26
C PRO A 630 -9.23 24.07 -11.77
N LEU A 631 -8.98 22.81 -11.44
CA LEU A 631 -8.93 22.29 -10.06
C LEU A 631 -10.18 22.57 -9.23
N GLY A 632 -11.31 22.86 -9.90
CA GLY A 632 -12.56 23.23 -9.26
C GLY A 632 -13.16 22.10 -8.42
N VAL A 633 -13.72 22.47 -7.29
CA VAL A 633 -14.46 21.60 -6.38
C VAL A 633 -15.80 22.26 -6.08
N TRP A 634 -16.88 21.54 -6.32
CA TRP A 634 -18.22 21.94 -5.95
C TRP A 634 -18.81 20.98 -4.94
N PHE A 635 -19.30 21.52 -3.83
CA PHE A 635 -20.02 20.78 -2.79
C PHE A 635 -21.31 21.50 -2.45
N GLY A 636 -22.45 20.88 -2.68
CA GLY A 636 -23.73 21.53 -2.49
C GLY A 636 -24.90 20.58 -2.35
N GLU A 637 -26.05 21.13 -1.91
CA GLU A 637 -27.33 20.43 -1.85
C GLU A 637 -27.92 20.28 -3.25
N ILE A 638 -28.34 19.08 -3.60
CA ILE A 638 -29.14 18.79 -4.79
C ILE A 638 -30.61 18.78 -4.39
N ARG A 639 -31.39 19.62 -5.02
CA ARG A 639 -32.86 19.62 -4.88
C ARG A 639 -33.47 18.72 -5.94
N GLU A 640 -34.51 18.02 -5.56
CA GLU A 640 -35.31 17.18 -6.44
C GLU A 640 -35.98 17.99 -7.56
#